data_0f2f5c94395dabb1208c44306ae56397
#
_entry.id   0f2f5c94395dabb1208c44306ae56397
#
_cell.length_a   1.000
_cell.length_b   1.000
_cell.length_c   1.000
_cell.angle_alpha   90.00
_cell.angle_beta   90.00
_cell.angle_gamma   90.00
#
_symmetry.space_group_name_H-M   'P 1'
#
loop_
_entity.id
_entity.type
_entity.pdbx_description
1 polymer ?
#
loop_
_entity_poly.entity_id
_entity_poly.type
_entity_poly.pdbx_seq_one_letter_code
_entity_poly.pdbx_strand_id
1 'polypeptide(L)'
;MNKKNNYSDDSIQVLEGLEAVRKRPGMYIGSTDKRGLHHLVYEVVDNSVDEVLNGFGSEITVTINKDESITIEDNGRGMPTGIHTSGKPTVQVIFTILHAGGKFGQGGYKTSGGLHGVGASVVNALSEWLEVEIYRDGNIYTQSFADGGKPTTGLKKHGKTKKTGTKVTFKPDPEIFKASTSFNYEVLSERLQESAFLLKRLRITLKDLRAGKEREDIFHYEDGIKEFVAYVNEGKEVLHDVADFSGEANNIEVEVAFQYNDQYSEGILSFVNNVRTKDGGTHEVGFKTAMTRVFNDYARRINELKDKDKNLDGNDIREGLTAIISIRIPEELLQFEGQTKSKLGTPEARSAVDSVVADKLPYYLEEKGQLSKSLVKKALKAQQAREAARKAREDARSGKKNKRKDTLLSGKLTPAQSKNTEKKELYLVEGDSAGGSAKLGRDRKYQAILPLRGKVINTEKARLDDIFKNEEINTIIHTIGAGVGNEFKIEDSNYNRIIIMTDADTDGAHIQVLLLTFFFKYMKPLVEAGRVFIALPPLYKLEKGKGASKKVEYAWTDEELEKLQRKLGKGFSLQRYKGLGEMNADQLWETTMNPDTRTLIRVQVEDELRSSKRVTTLMGDKVAPRREWIENHVEFGLQEQQSILDNNEIQILQQEAPNEEEVN
;
A
#
# COMPACT_ATOMS: atom_id res chain seq x y z
N MET A 1 -44.21 -19.38 -2.69
CA MET A 1 -43.69 -20.49 -3.53
C MET A 1 -42.34 -20.86 -3.00
N ASN A 2 -42.25 -22.01 -2.31
CA ASN A 2 -40.96 -22.54 -1.79
C ASN A 2 -40.10 -22.96 -2.99
N LYS A 3 -39.00 -22.24 -3.25
CA LYS A 3 -37.92 -22.76 -4.09
C LYS A 3 -37.30 -23.96 -3.35
N LYS A 4 -37.62 -25.17 -3.76
CA LYS A 4 -36.87 -26.37 -3.38
C LYS A 4 -35.42 -26.13 -3.78
N ASN A 5 -34.52 -26.04 -2.78
CA ASN A 5 -33.08 -26.13 -3.01
C ASN A 5 -32.80 -27.55 -3.55
N ASN A 6 -32.73 -27.69 -4.87
CA ASN A 6 -32.23 -28.90 -5.52
C ASN A 6 -30.73 -28.92 -5.49
N TYR A 7 -30.15 -29.26 -4.34
CA TYR A 7 -28.73 -29.66 -4.27
C TYR A 7 -28.72 -31.16 -4.57
N SER A 8 -28.37 -31.50 -5.80
CA SER A 8 -28.27 -32.88 -6.30
C SER A 8 -26.91 -33.10 -6.97
N ASP A 9 -26.57 -34.33 -7.29
CA ASP A 9 -25.33 -34.71 -7.95
C ASP A 9 -25.11 -33.90 -9.24
N ASP A 10 -26.19 -33.62 -9.99
CA ASP A 10 -26.15 -32.78 -11.19
C ASP A 10 -25.79 -31.30 -10.92
N SER A 11 -25.88 -30.85 -9.67
CA SER A 11 -25.47 -29.50 -9.28
C SER A 11 -23.97 -29.33 -9.12
N ILE A 12 -23.21 -30.44 -9.09
CA ILE A 12 -21.74 -30.44 -8.99
C ILE A 12 -21.16 -30.25 -10.38
N GLN A 13 -20.56 -29.09 -10.62
CA GLN A 13 -19.86 -28.77 -11.87
C GLN A 13 -18.35 -28.95 -11.70
N VAL A 14 -17.75 -29.75 -12.55
CA VAL A 14 -16.29 -29.87 -12.67
C VAL A 14 -15.83 -28.84 -13.71
N LEU A 15 -14.93 -27.95 -13.32
CA LEU A 15 -14.32 -26.97 -14.22
C LEU A 15 -12.92 -27.44 -14.54
N GLU A 16 -12.58 -27.56 -15.80
CA GLU A 16 -11.27 -28.02 -16.25
C GLU A 16 -10.48 -26.90 -16.94
N GLY A 17 -9.16 -26.91 -16.75
CA GLY A 17 -8.21 -26.07 -17.46
C GLY A 17 -8.49 -24.56 -17.30
N LEU A 18 -8.39 -23.81 -18.40
CA LEU A 18 -8.50 -22.34 -18.42
C LEU A 18 -9.93 -21.83 -18.14
N GLU A 19 -10.95 -22.66 -18.32
CA GLU A 19 -12.33 -22.28 -17.99
C GLU A 19 -12.52 -22.05 -16.48
N ALA A 20 -11.82 -22.81 -15.63
CA ALA A 20 -11.80 -22.62 -14.19
C ALA A 20 -11.26 -21.22 -13.82
N VAL A 21 -10.19 -20.77 -14.51
CA VAL A 21 -9.61 -19.44 -14.32
C VAL A 21 -10.59 -18.33 -14.67
N ARG A 22 -11.24 -18.42 -15.83
CA ARG A 22 -12.20 -17.42 -16.28
C ARG A 22 -13.42 -17.32 -15.38
N LYS A 23 -13.88 -18.46 -14.83
CA LYS A 23 -15.06 -18.51 -13.96
C LYS A 23 -14.77 -18.02 -12.54
N ARG A 24 -13.52 -18.15 -12.07
CA ARG A 24 -13.08 -17.74 -10.72
C ARG A 24 -11.72 -17.00 -10.76
N PRO A 25 -11.62 -15.89 -11.50
CA PRO A 25 -10.35 -15.18 -11.70
C PRO A 25 -9.74 -14.70 -10.37
N GLY A 26 -10.56 -14.30 -9.39
CA GLY A 26 -10.11 -13.85 -8.08
C GLY A 26 -9.29 -14.88 -7.29
N MET A 27 -9.43 -16.18 -7.59
CA MET A 27 -8.61 -17.23 -6.95
C MET A 27 -7.15 -17.21 -7.45
N TYR A 28 -6.90 -16.68 -8.65
CA TYR A 28 -5.60 -16.67 -9.30
C TYR A 28 -4.91 -15.31 -9.26
N ILE A 29 -5.67 -14.22 -9.40
CA ILE A 29 -5.16 -12.84 -9.46
C ILE A 29 -5.65 -11.94 -8.33
N GLY A 30 -6.33 -12.51 -7.33
CA GLY A 30 -6.84 -11.82 -6.15
C GLY A 30 -8.11 -11.00 -6.37
N SER A 31 -8.23 -10.27 -7.47
CA SER A 31 -9.41 -9.46 -7.82
C SER A 31 -9.54 -9.26 -9.32
N THR A 32 -10.68 -8.72 -9.79
CA THR A 32 -10.90 -8.31 -11.20
C THR A 32 -10.97 -6.79 -11.34
N ASP A 33 -10.52 -6.06 -10.33
CA ASP A 33 -10.33 -4.61 -10.37
C ASP A 33 -8.95 -4.23 -10.95
N LYS A 34 -8.55 -2.96 -10.81
CA LYS A 34 -7.24 -2.48 -11.29
C LYS A 34 -6.05 -3.28 -10.73
N ARG A 35 -6.14 -3.83 -9.51
CA ARG A 35 -5.06 -4.62 -8.90
C ARG A 35 -4.86 -5.93 -9.63
N GLY A 36 -5.95 -6.68 -9.86
CA GLY A 36 -5.88 -7.92 -10.64
C GLY A 36 -5.44 -7.68 -12.09
N LEU A 37 -5.82 -6.55 -12.69
CA LEU A 37 -5.36 -6.15 -14.02
C LEU A 37 -3.83 -6.03 -14.08
N HIS A 38 -3.24 -5.29 -13.13
CA HIS A 38 -1.77 -5.13 -13.08
C HIS A 38 -1.06 -6.42 -12.70
N HIS A 39 -1.71 -7.32 -11.97
CA HIS A 39 -1.15 -8.62 -11.62
C HIS A 39 -0.81 -9.47 -12.85
N LEU A 40 -1.58 -9.35 -13.94
CA LEU A 40 -1.26 -10.03 -15.22
C LEU A 40 0.12 -9.62 -15.74
N VAL A 41 0.46 -8.33 -15.63
CA VAL A 41 1.77 -7.82 -16.04
C VAL A 41 2.87 -8.40 -15.16
N TYR A 42 2.63 -8.43 -13.83
CA TYR A 42 3.60 -8.94 -12.86
C TYR A 42 3.92 -10.41 -13.10
N GLU A 43 2.94 -11.25 -13.45
CA GLU A 43 3.17 -12.67 -13.75
C GLU A 43 4.09 -12.88 -14.95
N VAL A 44 4.00 -12.03 -15.98
CA VAL A 44 4.90 -12.12 -17.15
C VAL A 44 6.27 -11.54 -16.83
N VAL A 45 6.33 -10.39 -16.16
CA VAL A 45 7.59 -9.76 -15.74
C VAL A 45 8.37 -10.68 -14.78
N ASP A 46 7.70 -11.30 -13.81
CA ASP A 46 8.35 -12.21 -12.86
C ASP A 46 8.97 -13.42 -13.58
N ASN A 47 8.40 -13.90 -14.69
CA ASN A 47 9.02 -14.93 -15.51
C ASN A 47 10.31 -14.45 -16.19
N SER A 48 10.34 -13.21 -16.66
CA SER A 48 11.54 -12.58 -17.24
C SER A 48 12.60 -12.31 -16.16
N VAL A 49 12.18 -11.90 -14.97
CA VAL A 49 13.05 -11.71 -13.78
C VAL A 49 13.69 -13.03 -13.36
N ASP A 50 12.94 -14.14 -13.40
CA ASP A 50 13.47 -15.47 -13.07
C ASP A 50 14.60 -15.91 -14.04
N GLU A 51 14.58 -15.49 -15.32
CA GLU A 51 15.70 -15.69 -16.24
C GLU A 51 16.94 -14.94 -15.75
N VAL A 52 16.78 -13.67 -15.36
CA VAL A 52 17.89 -12.83 -14.85
C VAL A 52 18.44 -13.36 -13.52
N LEU A 53 17.57 -13.79 -12.60
CA LEU A 53 17.97 -14.43 -11.32
C LEU A 53 18.87 -15.65 -11.53
N ASN A 54 18.64 -16.40 -12.61
CA ASN A 54 19.42 -17.59 -12.95
C ASN A 54 20.61 -17.28 -13.90
N GLY A 55 20.92 -16.00 -14.09
CA GLY A 55 22.09 -15.55 -14.85
C GLY A 55 21.88 -15.46 -16.36
N PHE A 56 20.64 -15.51 -16.83
CA PHE A 56 20.28 -15.46 -18.24
C PHE A 56 19.60 -14.12 -18.58
N GLY A 57 20.25 -13.31 -19.40
CA GLY A 57 19.76 -11.97 -19.75
C GLY A 57 19.99 -10.92 -18.66
N SER A 58 19.62 -9.69 -18.97
CA SER A 58 19.82 -8.51 -18.13
C SER A 58 18.89 -7.35 -18.48
N GLU A 59 18.04 -7.51 -19.48
CA GLU A 59 17.17 -6.45 -19.97
C GLU A 59 15.72 -6.93 -20.07
N ILE A 60 14.81 -6.11 -19.57
CA ILE A 60 13.36 -6.30 -19.69
C ILE A 60 12.76 -4.98 -20.19
N THR A 61 11.94 -5.04 -21.23
CA THR A 61 11.19 -3.89 -21.72
C THR A 61 9.70 -4.15 -21.57
N VAL A 62 9.00 -3.26 -20.87
CA VAL A 62 7.55 -3.27 -20.71
C VAL A 62 6.97 -2.10 -21.48
N THR A 63 6.04 -2.34 -22.40
CA THR A 63 5.45 -1.31 -23.25
C THR A 63 3.93 -1.34 -23.17
N ILE A 64 3.32 -0.26 -22.73
CA ILE A 64 1.88 -0.03 -22.86
C ILE A 64 1.63 0.48 -24.27
N ASN A 65 0.92 -0.31 -25.07
CA ASN A 65 0.69 -0.01 -26.47
C ASN A 65 -0.48 0.98 -26.68
N LYS A 66 -0.57 1.54 -27.89
CA LYS A 66 -1.63 2.52 -28.26
C LYS A 66 -3.04 1.95 -28.16
N ASP A 67 -3.22 0.65 -28.32
CA ASP A 67 -4.49 -0.06 -28.29
C ASP A 67 -4.86 -0.62 -26.92
N GLU A 68 -4.17 -0.17 -25.85
CA GLU A 68 -4.30 -0.65 -24.46
C GLU A 68 -3.85 -2.11 -24.28
N SER A 69 -3.18 -2.73 -25.24
CA SER A 69 -2.44 -3.97 -25.01
C SER A 69 -1.11 -3.67 -24.31
N ILE A 70 -0.46 -4.70 -23.76
CA ILE A 70 0.84 -4.56 -23.13
C ILE A 70 1.82 -5.60 -23.66
N THR A 71 3.05 -5.18 -23.87
CA THR A 71 4.15 -6.01 -24.36
C THR A 71 5.25 -6.09 -23.31
N ILE A 72 5.70 -7.29 -22.99
CA ILE A 72 6.87 -7.56 -22.16
C ILE A 72 7.88 -8.33 -23.00
N GLU A 73 9.10 -7.80 -23.14
CA GLU A 73 10.21 -8.41 -23.88
C GLU A 73 11.43 -8.54 -22.97
N ASP A 74 12.03 -9.73 -22.91
CA ASP A 74 13.28 -10.01 -22.22
C ASP A 74 14.37 -10.48 -23.21
N ASN A 75 15.62 -10.44 -22.75
CA ASN A 75 16.77 -10.98 -23.48
C ASN A 75 17.33 -12.26 -22.84
N GLY A 76 16.48 -13.06 -22.18
CA GLY A 76 16.81 -14.35 -21.57
C GLY A 76 17.09 -15.45 -22.61
N ARG A 77 16.93 -16.72 -22.19
CA ARG A 77 17.15 -17.89 -23.07
C ARG A 77 16.08 -18.09 -24.15
N GLY A 78 14.92 -17.47 -23.98
CA GLY A 78 13.71 -17.77 -24.75
C GLY A 78 13.03 -19.08 -24.34
N MET A 79 11.71 -19.15 -24.43
CA MET A 79 10.93 -20.34 -24.09
C MET A 79 11.31 -21.55 -24.95
N PRO A 80 11.21 -22.79 -24.42
CA PRO A 80 11.44 -24.01 -25.22
C PRO A 80 10.45 -24.12 -26.39
N THR A 81 10.96 -24.37 -27.60
CA THR A 81 10.17 -24.41 -28.85
C THR A 81 9.96 -25.82 -29.39
N GLY A 82 10.40 -26.85 -28.68
CA GLY A 82 10.23 -28.26 -29.04
C GLY A 82 8.81 -28.79 -28.78
N ILE A 83 8.63 -30.08 -29.06
CA ILE A 83 7.39 -30.79 -28.79
C ILE A 83 7.49 -31.45 -27.40
N HIS A 84 6.51 -31.15 -26.55
CA HIS A 84 6.38 -31.74 -25.22
C HIS A 84 5.94 -33.20 -25.30
N THR A 85 6.16 -33.98 -24.25
CA THR A 85 5.76 -35.39 -24.15
C THR A 85 4.27 -35.67 -24.38
N SER A 86 3.44 -34.64 -24.17
CA SER A 86 1.99 -34.63 -24.49
C SER A 86 1.66 -34.53 -25.99
N GLY A 87 2.67 -34.46 -26.87
CA GLY A 87 2.49 -34.29 -28.31
C GLY A 87 2.17 -32.89 -28.79
N LYS A 88 2.08 -31.91 -27.86
CA LYS A 88 1.82 -30.48 -28.17
C LYS A 88 3.13 -29.68 -28.17
N PRO A 89 3.20 -28.54 -28.88
CA PRO A 89 4.30 -27.60 -28.70
C PRO A 89 4.45 -27.18 -27.24
N THR A 90 5.69 -27.14 -26.71
CA THR A 90 5.93 -26.78 -25.31
C THR A 90 5.37 -25.39 -24.97
N VAL A 91 5.45 -24.44 -25.89
CA VAL A 91 4.86 -23.10 -25.75
C VAL A 91 3.35 -23.19 -25.52
N GLN A 92 2.66 -24.02 -26.31
CA GLN A 92 1.21 -24.22 -26.12
C GLN A 92 0.90 -24.85 -24.77
N VAL A 93 1.71 -25.80 -24.29
CA VAL A 93 1.55 -26.40 -22.95
C VAL A 93 1.66 -25.33 -21.87
N ILE A 94 2.67 -24.46 -21.92
CA ILE A 94 2.90 -23.39 -20.94
C ILE A 94 1.70 -22.42 -20.87
N PHE A 95 1.10 -22.05 -21.99
CA PHE A 95 0.01 -21.09 -22.04
C PHE A 95 -1.39 -21.69 -21.88
N THR A 96 -1.58 -23.02 -22.02
CA THR A 96 -2.92 -23.62 -22.00
C THR A 96 -3.16 -24.66 -20.92
N ILE A 97 -2.13 -25.09 -20.21
CA ILE A 97 -2.25 -26.10 -19.16
C ILE A 97 -1.84 -25.49 -17.81
N LEU A 98 -2.73 -25.58 -16.84
CA LEU A 98 -2.44 -25.16 -15.46
C LEU A 98 -1.43 -26.14 -14.84
N HIS A 99 -0.57 -25.60 -13.96
CA HIS A 99 0.49 -26.36 -13.31
C HIS A 99 1.48 -27.00 -14.30
N ALA A 100 1.76 -26.31 -15.39
CA ALA A 100 2.78 -26.66 -16.37
C ALA A 100 3.89 -25.61 -16.38
N GLY A 101 5.14 -26.03 -16.19
CA GLY A 101 6.28 -25.12 -16.19
C GLY A 101 7.61 -25.83 -16.01
N GLY A 102 8.70 -25.20 -16.42
CA GLY A 102 10.06 -25.71 -16.28
C GLY A 102 10.69 -25.52 -14.89
N LYS A 103 9.89 -25.06 -13.91
CA LYS A 103 10.32 -24.74 -12.55
C LYS A 103 10.02 -25.86 -11.53
N PHE A 104 9.42 -26.97 -11.95
CA PHE A 104 9.04 -28.12 -11.12
C PHE A 104 10.09 -29.26 -11.12
N GLY A 105 11.36 -29.00 -11.02
CA GLY A 105 12.31 -30.09 -10.99
C GLY A 105 13.75 -29.70 -11.28
N GLN A 106 14.65 -30.68 -11.06
CA GLN A 106 16.08 -30.49 -11.19
C GLN A 106 16.47 -30.15 -12.64
N GLY A 107 16.82 -28.88 -12.91
CA GLY A 107 17.58 -28.60 -14.11
C GLY A 107 17.24 -27.33 -14.90
N GLY A 108 16.19 -26.61 -14.59
CA GLY A 108 15.87 -25.38 -15.34
C GLY A 108 16.22 -24.09 -14.62
N TYR A 109 15.96 -24.03 -13.32
CA TYR A 109 16.12 -22.85 -12.47
C TYR A 109 16.64 -23.28 -11.08
N LYS A 110 17.67 -22.60 -10.59
CA LYS A 110 18.20 -22.83 -9.23
C LYS A 110 17.35 -22.07 -8.19
N THR A 111 16.90 -20.89 -8.54
CA THR A 111 16.04 -20.01 -7.73
C THR A 111 14.95 -19.44 -8.61
N SER A 112 13.72 -19.40 -8.12
CA SER A 112 12.58 -18.85 -8.85
C SER A 112 11.58 -18.21 -7.89
N GLY A 113 10.99 -17.10 -8.30
CA GLY A 113 9.82 -16.49 -7.65
C GLY A 113 8.51 -17.20 -8.05
N GLY A 114 8.45 -17.81 -9.23
CA GLY A 114 7.28 -18.48 -9.78
C GLY A 114 7.23 -19.96 -9.40
N LEU A 115 6.37 -20.35 -8.45
CA LEU A 115 6.28 -21.71 -7.92
C LEU A 115 5.12 -22.56 -8.43
N HIS A 116 4.05 -21.94 -8.91
CA HIS A 116 2.78 -22.63 -9.13
C HIS A 116 2.58 -23.09 -10.58
N GLY A 117 3.40 -22.63 -11.54
CA GLY A 117 3.29 -22.97 -12.95
C GLY A 117 1.94 -22.58 -13.58
N VAL A 118 1.34 -21.49 -13.09
CA VAL A 118 0.03 -21.03 -13.56
C VAL A 118 0.04 -19.63 -14.18
N GLY A 119 1.06 -18.80 -13.92
CA GLY A 119 1.06 -17.38 -14.30
C GLY A 119 0.81 -17.16 -15.79
N ALA A 120 1.58 -17.80 -16.67
CA ALA A 120 1.43 -17.65 -18.13
C ALA A 120 0.05 -18.11 -18.63
N SER A 121 -0.45 -19.23 -18.13
CA SER A 121 -1.77 -19.78 -18.50
C SER A 121 -2.92 -18.93 -17.96
N VAL A 122 -2.77 -18.33 -16.77
CA VAL A 122 -3.74 -17.39 -16.20
C VAL A 122 -3.81 -16.09 -17.01
N VAL A 123 -2.65 -15.51 -17.37
CA VAL A 123 -2.63 -14.31 -18.25
C VAL A 123 -3.32 -14.61 -19.57
N ASN A 124 -3.03 -15.75 -20.19
CA ASN A 124 -3.66 -16.16 -21.43
C ASN A 124 -5.19 -16.33 -21.27
N ALA A 125 -5.65 -17.01 -20.22
CA ALA A 125 -7.07 -17.23 -19.97
C ALA A 125 -7.88 -15.95 -19.75
N LEU A 126 -7.25 -14.90 -19.19
CA LEU A 126 -7.89 -13.63 -18.83
C LEU A 126 -7.63 -12.51 -19.88
N SER A 127 -7.05 -12.88 -21.01
CA SER A 127 -6.83 -11.96 -22.14
C SER A 127 -7.84 -12.18 -23.25
N GLU A 128 -8.21 -11.10 -23.93
CA GLU A 128 -8.98 -11.12 -25.19
C GLU A 128 -8.17 -11.87 -26.27
N TRP A 129 -6.88 -11.53 -26.36
CA TRP A 129 -5.88 -12.21 -27.17
C TRP A 129 -4.50 -12.12 -26.53
N LEU A 130 -3.64 -13.09 -26.86
CA LEU A 130 -2.24 -13.13 -26.47
C LEU A 130 -1.40 -13.63 -27.63
N GLU A 131 -0.25 -12.99 -27.83
CA GLU A 131 0.77 -13.39 -28.79
C GLU A 131 2.12 -13.57 -28.09
N VAL A 132 2.81 -14.65 -28.41
CA VAL A 132 4.18 -14.91 -27.95
C VAL A 132 5.12 -14.99 -29.13
N GLU A 133 6.23 -14.23 -29.06
CA GLU A 133 7.34 -14.28 -29.99
C GLU A 133 8.59 -14.73 -29.21
N ILE A 134 9.29 -15.72 -29.74
CA ILE A 134 10.42 -16.37 -29.06
C ILE A 134 11.65 -16.31 -29.96
N TYR A 135 12.74 -15.79 -29.39
CA TYR A 135 14.05 -15.73 -30.02
C TYR A 135 14.95 -16.82 -29.44
N ARG A 136 15.08 -17.93 -30.14
CA ARG A 136 15.83 -19.09 -29.65
C ARG A 136 16.52 -19.86 -30.76
N ASP A 137 17.72 -20.36 -30.48
CA ASP A 137 18.51 -21.18 -31.42
C ASP A 137 18.67 -20.55 -32.79
N GLY A 138 18.86 -19.22 -32.82
CA GLY A 138 19.05 -18.45 -34.03
C GLY A 138 17.80 -18.23 -34.89
N ASN A 139 16.60 -18.55 -34.38
CA ASN A 139 15.34 -18.44 -35.08
C ASN A 139 14.29 -17.68 -34.30
N ILE A 140 13.28 -17.17 -34.99
CA ILE A 140 12.10 -16.52 -34.45
C ILE A 140 10.94 -17.50 -34.55
N TYR A 141 10.22 -17.68 -33.44
CA TYR A 141 9.00 -18.49 -33.39
C TYR A 141 7.85 -17.63 -32.86
N THR A 142 6.65 -17.84 -33.42
CA THR A 142 5.43 -17.15 -32.90
C THR A 142 4.28 -18.12 -32.72
N GLN A 143 3.45 -17.83 -31.72
CA GLN A 143 2.17 -18.47 -31.51
C GLN A 143 1.17 -17.48 -30.93
N SER A 144 -0.10 -17.57 -31.38
CA SER A 144 -1.16 -16.68 -30.95
C SER A 144 -2.31 -17.45 -30.30
N PHE A 145 -2.98 -16.80 -29.37
CA PHE A 145 -4.10 -17.33 -28.57
C PHE A 145 -5.21 -16.28 -28.51
N ALA A 146 -6.46 -16.72 -28.39
CA ALA A 146 -7.63 -15.87 -28.19
C ALA A 146 -8.77 -16.68 -27.52
N ASP A 147 -9.93 -16.09 -27.37
CA ASP A 147 -11.17 -16.74 -26.89
C ASP A 147 -10.97 -17.54 -25.58
N GLY A 148 -10.41 -16.90 -24.57
CA GLY A 148 -10.14 -17.53 -23.27
C GLY A 148 -8.93 -18.45 -23.28
N GLY A 149 -7.94 -18.13 -24.11
CA GLY A 149 -6.64 -18.76 -24.15
C GLY A 149 -6.54 -19.95 -25.11
N LYS A 150 -7.45 -20.10 -26.05
CA LYS A 150 -7.39 -21.12 -27.08
C LYS A 150 -6.32 -20.77 -28.14
N PRO A 151 -5.48 -21.70 -28.59
CA PRO A 151 -4.52 -21.44 -29.65
C PRO A 151 -5.26 -21.13 -30.97
N THR A 152 -4.97 -19.98 -31.55
CA THR A 152 -5.50 -19.57 -32.86
C THR A 152 -4.55 -19.93 -33.99
N THR A 153 -3.26 -20.11 -33.66
CA THR A 153 -2.23 -20.61 -34.58
C THR A 153 -1.44 -21.73 -33.94
N GLY A 154 -0.84 -22.60 -34.77
CA GLY A 154 0.25 -23.47 -34.30
C GLY A 154 1.52 -22.65 -34.06
N LEU A 155 2.53 -23.25 -33.40
CA LEU A 155 3.86 -22.64 -33.32
C LEU A 155 4.49 -22.54 -34.70
N LYS A 156 4.73 -21.33 -35.19
CA LYS A 156 5.31 -21.05 -36.51
C LYS A 156 6.73 -20.57 -36.36
N LYS A 157 7.62 -21.15 -37.16
CA LYS A 157 9.00 -20.68 -37.30
C LYS A 157 9.06 -19.66 -38.43
N HIS A 158 9.64 -18.48 -38.13
CA HIS A 158 9.85 -17.38 -39.08
C HIS A 158 11.33 -17.29 -39.50
N GLY A 159 11.86 -16.10 -39.59
CA GLY A 159 13.22 -15.82 -40.02
C GLY A 159 14.30 -16.21 -39.00
N LYS A 160 15.54 -15.88 -39.31
CA LYS A 160 16.70 -15.98 -38.44
C LYS A 160 16.86 -14.72 -37.58
N THR A 161 17.41 -14.87 -36.40
CA THR A 161 17.71 -13.74 -35.47
C THR A 161 19.03 -13.97 -34.76
N LYS A 162 19.66 -12.86 -34.34
CA LYS A 162 20.79 -12.90 -33.40
C LYS A 162 20.33 -12.67 -31.93
N LYS A 163 19.07 -12.25 -31.74
CA LYS A 163 18.48 -12.05 -30.44
C LYS A 163 18.21 -13.38 -29.74
N THR A 164 18.21 -13.37 -28.42
CA THR A 164 17.64 -14.40 -27.54
C THR A 164 16.59 -13.74 -26.67
N GLY A 165 15.62 -14.50 -26.17
CA GLY A 165 14.62 -14.01 -25.23
C GLY A 165 13.19 -14.36 -25.61
N THR A 166 12.26 -13.81 -24.88
CA THR A 166 10.82 -13.98 -25.10
C THR A 166 10.15 -12.61 -25.12
N LYS A 167 9.17 -12.47 -26.01
CA LYS A 167 8.29 -11.30 -26.07
C LYS A 167 6.85 -11.78 -26.00
N VAL A 168 6.13 -11.32 -24.98
CA VAL A 168 4.71 -11.62 -24.77
C VAL A 168 3.92 -10.33 -24.92
N THR A 169 2.92 -10.34 -25.79
CA THR A 169 1.97 -9.23 -25.94
C THR A 169 0.58 -9.74 -25.64
N PHE A 170 -0.16 -9.04 -24.79
CA PHE A 170 -1.54 -9.44 -24.49
C PHE A 170 -2.45 -8.24 -24.29
N LYS A 171 -3.74 -8.44 -24.50
CA LYS A 171 -4.79 -7.47 -24.26
C LYS A 171 -5.77 -8.04 -23.22
N PRO A 172 -5.99 -7.38 -22.08
CA PRO A 172 -6.92 -7.84 -21.07
C PRO A 172 -8.36 -7.94 -21.61
N ASP A 173 -9.08 -8.99 -21.18
CA ASP A 173 -10.46 -9.23 -21.61
C ASP A 173 -11.44 -8.30 -20.88
N PRO A 174 -12.18 -7.42 -21.58
CA PRO A 174 -13.14 -6.50 -20.96
C PRO A 174 -14.36 -7.22 -20.33
N GLU A 175 -14.64 -8.47 -20.71
CA GLU A 175 -15.69 -9.26 -20.06
C GLU A 175 -15.30 -9.67 -18.64
N ILE A 176 -14.00 -9.81 -18.36
CA ILE A 176 -13.43 -10.12 -17.04
C ILE A 176 -13.19 -8.83 -16.26
N PHE A 177 -12.49 -7.86 -16.86
CA PHE A 177 -12.10 -6.59 -16.23
C PHE A 177 -13.12 -5.48 -16.53
N LYS A 178 -14.33 -5.62 -16.00
CA LYS A 178 -15.46 -4.72 -16.28
C LYS A 178 -15.26 -3.28 -15.81
N ALA A 179 -14.46 -3.08 -14.78
CA ALA A 179 -14.20 -1.74 -14.22
C ALA A 179 -13.23 -0.91 -15.09
N SER A 180 -12.20 -1.53 -15.64
CA SER A 180 -11.21 -0.90 -16.53
C SER A 180 -10.25 -1.94 -17.07
N THR A 181 -9.88 -1.81 -18.35
CA THR A 181 -8.78 -2.54 -18.98
C THR A 181 -7.54 -1.66 -19.18
N SER A 182 -7.58 -0.40 -18.75
CA SER A 182 -6.47 0.54 -18.92
C SER A 182 -5.44 0.41 -17.81
N PHE A 183 -4.18 0.22 -18.19
CA PHE A 183 -3.05 0.13 -17.28
C PHE A 183 -2.67 1.50 -16.72
N ASN A 184 -2.33 1.53 -15.43
CA ASN A 184 -1.80 2.70 -14.77
C ASN A 184 -0.27 2.65 -14.81
N TYR A 185 0.33 3.61 -15.49
CA TYR A 185 1.79 3.69 -15.65
C TYR A 185 2.52 3.80 -14.33
N GLU A 186 2.06 4.65 -13.39
CA GLU A 186 2.70 4.86 -12.09
C GLU A 186 2.76 3.58 -11.26
N VAL A 187 1.68 2.78 -11.29
CA VAL A 187 1.60 1.50 -10.57
C VAL A 187 2.60 0.50 -11.16
N LEU A 188 2.76 0.46 -12.48
CA LEU A 188 3.75 -0.38 -13.14
C LEU A 188 5.17 0.12 -12.87
N SER A 189 5.40 1.43 -13.00
CA SER A 189 6.70 2.09 -12.76
C SER A 189 7.25 1.73 -11.38
N GLU A 190 6.46 1.91 -10.32
CA GLU A 190 6.88 1.60 -8.95
C GLU A 190 7.24 0.11 -8.76
N ARG A 191 6.43 -0.82 -9.28
CA ARG A 191 6.69 -2.25 -9.16
C ARG A 191 7.93 -2.69 -9.94
N LEU A 192 8.12 -2.16 -11.14
CA LEU A 192 9.28 -2.45 -11.97
C LEU A 192 10.56 -1.87 -11.37
N GLN A 193 10.48 -0.69 -10.77
CA GLN A 193 11.57 -0.06 -10.03
C GLN A 193 11.99 -0.91 -8.83
N GLU A 194 11.03 -1.43 -8.02
CA GLU A 194 11.35 -2.37 -6.93
C GLU A 194 12.13 -3.59 -7.43
N SER A 195 11.69 -4.19 -8.55
CA SER A 195 12.36 -5.37 -9.14
C SER A 195 13.77 -5.05 -9.61
N ALA A 196 14.00 -3.86 -10.17
CA ALA A 196 15.32 -3.41 -10.61
C ALA A 196 16.29 -3.18 -9.43
N PHE A 197 15.82 -2.65 -8.30
CA PHE A 197 16.65 -2.50 -7.10
C PHE A 197 17.15 -3.83 -6.52
N LEU A 198 16.38 -4.89 -6.66
CA LEU A 198 16.73 -6.20 -6.10
C LEU A 198 17.77 -6.97 -6.93
N LEU A 199 18.00 -6.55 -8.18
CA LEU A 199 18.87 -7.25 -9.12
C LEU A 199 19.83 -6.27 -9.81
N LYS A 200 21.03 -6.12 -9.27
CA LYS A 200 22.08 -5.16 -9.73
C LYS A 200 22.36 -5.20 -11.25
N ARG A 201 22.18 -6.34 -11.91
CA ARG A 201 22.44 -6.51 -13.35
C ARG A 201 21.23 -6.22 -14.22
N LEU A 202 20.06 -6.02 -13.64
CA LEU A 202 18.81 -5.87 -14.37
C LEU A 202 18.59 -4.41 -14.78
N ARG A 203 18.33 -4.22 -16.06
CA ARG A 203 17.82 -2.97 -16.63
C ARG A 203 16.36 -3.19 -17.05
N ILE A 204 15.45 -2.43 -16.49
CA ILE A 204 14.04 -2.44 -16.88
C ILE A 204 13.70 -1.12 -17.56
N THR A 205 13.11 -1.19 -18.75
CA THR A 205 12.58 -0.03 -19.46
C THR A 205 11.05 -0.11 -19.49
N LEU A 206 10.38 0.92 -19.00
CA LEU A 206 8.93 1.06 -19.08
C LEU A 206 8.58 2.16 -20.10
N LYS A 207 7.74 1.83 -21.09
CA LYS A 207 7.27 2.76 -22.15
C LYS A 207 5.76 2.87 -22.13
N ASP A 208 5.25 4.08 -22.28
CA ASP A 208 3.85 4.34 -22.58
C ASP A 208 3.77 4.94 -24.01
N LEU A 209 3.07 4.26 -24.90
CA LEU A 209 2.91 4.70 -26.30
C LEU A 209 1.50 5.26 -26.55
N ARG A 210 0.67 5.40 -25.52
CA ARG A 210 -0.68 5.93 -25.66
C ARG A 210 -0.64 7.42 -26.00
N ALA A 211 -1.53 7.83 -26.90
CA ALA A 211 -1.58 9.21 -27.39
C ALA A 211 -1.79 10.21 -26.23
N GLY A 212 -0.91 11.24 -26.14
CA GLY A 212 -0.93 12.25 -25.09
C GLY A 212 -0.42 11.79 -23.71
N LYS A 213 0.16 10.57 -23.65
CA LYS A 213 0.77 10.00 -22.43
C LYS A 213 2.16 9.41 -22.68
N GLU A 214 2.73 9.73 -23.86
CA GLU A 214 4.00 9.15 -24.27
C GLU A 214 5.11 9.50 -23.29
N ARG A 215 5.74 8.47 -22.72
CA ARG A 215 6.87 8.58 -21.80
C ARG A 215 7.66 7.29 -21.68
N GLU A 216 8.88 7.41 -21.18
CA GLU A 216 9.79 6.28 -20.97
C GLU A 216 10.58 6.48 -19.68
N ASP A 217 10.61 5.45 -18.83
CA ASP A 217 11.47 5.39 -17.64
C ASP A 217 12.41 4.19 -17.76
N ILE A 218 13.64 4.36 -17.28
CA ILE A 218 14.67 3.32 -17.26
C ILE A 218 15.13 3.12 -15.81
N PHE A 219 15.00 1.90 -15.30
CA PHE A 219 15.41 1.51 -13.96
C PHE A 219 16.62 0.60 -14.05
N HIS A 220 17.73 1.03 -13.46
CA HIS A 220 18.98 0.27 -13.36
C HIS A 220 19.80 0.79 -12.17
N TYR A 221 20.13 -0.08 -11.23
CA TYR A 221 20.73 0.26 -9.96
C TYR A 221 21.96 -0.63 -9.70
N GLU A 222 23.14 -0.04 -9.72
CA GLU A 222 24.41 -0.76 -9.60
C GLU A 222 24.67 -1.24 -8.17
N ASP A 223 24.26 -0.45 -7.17
CA ASP A 223 24.40 -0.78 -5.76
C ASP A 223 23.17 -1.55 -5.20
N GLY A 224 22.14 -1.76 -6.02
CA GLY A 224 21.01 -2.65 -5.69
C GLY A 224 20.23 -2.21 -4.45
N ILE A 225 20.11 -3.10 -3.45
CA ILE A 225 19.30 -2.84 -2.25
C ILE A 225 19.82 -1.68 -1.39
N LYS A 226 21.09 -1.29 -1.56
CA LYS A 226 21.65 -0.09 -0.91
C LYS A 226 21.00 1.19 -1.46
N GLU A 227 20.90 1.31 -2.78
CA GLU A 227 20.17 2.40 -3.42
C GLU A 227 18.68 2.35 -3.08
N PHE A 228 18.11 1.14 -2.91
CA PHE A 228 16.73 1.00 -2.50
C PHE A 228 16.46 1.57 -1.11
N VAL A 229 17.34 1.32 -0.12
CA VAL A 229 17.22 1.96 1.22
C VAL A 229 17.31 3.48 1.12
N ALA A 230 18.23 4.01 0.32
CA ALA A 230 18.35 5.45 0.08
C ALA A 230 17.07 6.02 -0.54
N TYR A 231 16.50 5.33 -1.53
CA TYR A 231 15.24 5.69 -2.17
C TYR A 231 14.05 5.71 -1.18
N VAL A 232 13.95 4.72 -0.29
CA VAL A 232 12.89 4.66 0.74
C VAL A 232 13.04 5.79 1.77
N ASN A 233 14.27 6.23 2.03
CA ASN A 233 14.58 7.31 2.96
C ASN A 233 14.64 8.69 2.30
N GLU A 234 14.37 8.77 1.01
CA GLU A 234 14.27 10.06 0.32
C GLU A 234 13.25 10.97 1.01
N GLY A 235 13.66 12.19 1.32
CA GLY A 235 12.81 13.13 2.06
C GLY A 235 12.92 13.08 3.59
N LYS A 236 13.52 12.03 4.18
CA LYS A 236 13.77 11.91 5.63
C LYS A 236 15.15 12.47 6.02
N GLU A 237 15.32 12.76 7.30
CA GLU A 237 16.62 13.09 7.86
C GLU A 237 17.32 11.79 8.28
N VAL A 238 18.39 11.42 7.56
CA VAL A 238 19.12 10.20 7.79
C VAL A 238 20.27 10.41 8.77
N LEU A 239 20.56 9.44 9.63
CA LEU A 239 21.56 9.54 10.70
C LEU A 239 22.93 9.04 10.25
N HIS A 240 23.01 8.30 9.15
CA HIS A 240 24.25 7.73 8.62
C HIS A 240 24.08 7.29 7.16
N ASP A 241 25.18 6.98 6.49
CA ASP A 241 25.16 6.34 5.17
C ASP A 241 24.54 4.95 5.25
N VAL A 242 24.00 4.47 4.13
CA VAL A 242 23.40 3.13 4.10
C VAL A 242 24.45 2.08 4.43
N ALA A 243 24.17 1.27 5.43
CA ALA A 243 24.94 0.08 5.77
C ALA A 243 24.39 -1.11 4.98
N ASP A 244 25.28 -1.92 4.41
CA ASP A 244 24.92 -3.12 3.70
C ASP A 244 25.90 -4.27 3.98
N PHE A 245 25.42 -5.47 3.97
CA PHE A 245 26.21 -6.69 4.04
C PHE A 245 25.48 -7.89 3.43
N SER A 246 26.26 -8.88 3.03
CA SER A 246 25.73 -10.10 2.47
C SER A 246 26.48 -11.33 3.01
N GLY A 247 25.85 -12.49 2.88
CA GLY A 247 26.43 -13.76 3.27
C GLY A 247 25.57 -14.94 2.82
N GLU A 248 26.04 -16.14 3.07
CA GLU A 248 25.34 -17.38 2.78
C GLU A 248 25.33 -18.28 4.01
N ALA A 249 24.18 -18.84 4.33
CA ALA A 249 24.03 -19.85 5.36
C ALA A 249 22.88 -20.81 4.98
N ASN A 250 23.03 -22.10 5.25
CA ASN A 250 22.03 -23.13 4.94
C ASN A 250 21.61 -23.15 3.45
N ASN A 251 22.55 -22.90 2.53
CA ASN A 251 22.30 -22.74 1.09
C ASN A 251 21.32 -21.60 0.75
N ILE A 252 21.18 -20.61 1.64
CA ILE A 252 20.36 -19.42 1.44
C ILE A 252 21.29 -18.22 1.36
N GLU A 253 21.24 -17.52 0.24
CA GLU A 253 21.94 -16.25 0.09
C GLU A 253 21.12 -15.14 0.80
N VAL A 254 21.78 -14.31 1.58
CA VAL A 254 21.17 -13.25 2.37
C VAL A 254 21.84 -11.93 2.04
N GLU A 255 21.09 -10.96 1.60
CA GLU A 255 21.52 -9.57 1.45
C GLU A 255 20.68 -8.68 2.37
N VAL A 256 21.33 -7.81 3.14
CA VAL A 256 20.69 -6.85 4.03
C VAL A 256 21.28 -5.48 3.79
N ALA A 257 20.41 -4.48 3.64
CA ALA A 257 20.81 -3.08 3.70
C ALA A 257 19.92 -2.33 4.69
N PHE A 258 20.48 -1.39 5.45
CA PHE A 258 19.72 -0.64 6.42
C PHE A 258 20.29 0.76 6.67
N GLN A 259 19.42 1.64 7.15
CA GLN A 259 19.75 3.01 7.52
C GLN A 259 18.80 3.49 8.61
N TYR A 260 19.32 4.20 9.60
CA TYR A 260 18.48 4.88 10.58
C TYR A 260 18.18 6.31 10.14
N ASN A 261 16.98 6.76 10.45
CA ASN A 261 16.53 8.13 10.26
C ASN A 261 15.96 8.69 11.57
N ASP A 262 15.55 9.95 11.55
CA ASP A 262 15.00 10.66 12.71
C ASP A 262 13.58 10.28 13.09
N GLN A 263 12.89 9.47 12.27
CA GLN A 263 11.52 9.05 12.51
C GLN A 263 11.40 8.01 13.65
N TYR A 264 10.16 7.74 14.07
CA TYR A 264 9.83 6.85 15.20
C TYR A 264 9.26 5.50 14.77
N SER A 265 8.94 5.33 13.48
CA SER A 265 8.44 4.07 12.91
C SER A 265 9.55 3.24 12.31
N GLU A 266 9.44 1.90 12.39
CA GLU A 266 10.26 0.99 11.60
C GLU A 266 9.67 0.85 10.20
N GLY A 267 10.54 0.70 9.17
CA GLY A 267 10.18 0.38 7.81
C GLY A 267 11.04 -0.80 7.33
N ILE A 268 10.54 -2.02 7.43
CA ILE A 268 11.23 -3.22 6.96
C ILE A 268 10.53 -3.74 5.72
N LEU A 269 11.29 -3.84 4.62
CA LEU A 269 10.84 -4.47 3.38
C LEU A 269 11.60 -5.77 3.20
N SER A 270 10.87 -6.86 3.02
CA SER A 270 11.48 -8.19 2.88
C SER A 270 11.07 -8.87 1.59
N PHE A 271 12.05 -9.55 0.97
CA PHE A 271 11.93 -10.17 -0.33
C PHE A 271 12.53 -11.57 -0.34
N VAL A 272 11.89 -12.46 -1.07
CA VAL A 272 12.34 -13.83 -1.27
C VAL A 272 12.28 -14.14 -2.77
N ASN A 273 13.43 -14.46 -3.38
CA ASN A 273 13.53 -14.69 -4.82
C ASN A 273 12.85 -13.57 -5.65
N ASN A 274 13.12 -12.32 -5.29
CA ASN A 274 12.53 -11.10 -5.90
C ASN A 274 11.01 -10.89 -5.66
N VAL A 275 10.37 -11.76 -4.86
CA VAL A 275 8.95 -11.60 -4.49
C VAL A 275 8.86 -10.91 -3.13
N ARG A 276 8.07 -9.84 -3.05
CA ARG A 276 7.83 -9.10 -1.80
C ARG A 276 6.96 -9.89 -0.84
N THR A 277 7.45 -10.09 0.39
CA THR A 277 6.70 -10.72 1.47
C THR A 277 6.04 -9.66 2.34
N LYS A 278 4.85 -9.20 1.95
CA LYS A 278 4.14 -8.08 2.63
C LYS A 278 3.81 -8.39 4.10
N ASP A 279 3.56 -9.63 4.42
CA ASP A 279 3.26 -10.13 5.78
C ASP A 279 4.52 -10.67 6.48
N GLY A 280 5.71 -10.36 5.93
CA GLY A 280 7.00 -10.80 6.48
C GLY A 280 7.24 -12.29 6.36
N GLY A 281 7.71 -12.91 7.43
CA GLY A 281 7.98 -14.34 7.51
C GLY A 281 9.19 -14.68 8.36
N THR A 282 9.65 -15.93 8.24
CA THR A 282 10.74 -16.49 9.05
C THR A 282 12.05 -15.71 8.90
N HIS A 283 12.39 -15.23 7.70
CA HIS A 283 13.58 -14.43 7.41
C HIS A 283 13.57 -13.07 8.15
N GLU A 284 12.41 -12.39 8.19
CA GLU A 284 12.26 -11.15 8.92
C GLU A 284 12.35 -11.37 10.43
N VAL A 285 11.79 -12.48 10.94
CA VAL A 285 11.94 -12.87 12.34
C VAL A 285 13.42 -13.11 12.68
N GLY A 286 14.18 -13.78 11.80
CA GLY A 286 15.62 -13.98 11.95
C GLY A 286 16.38 -12.65 12.07
N PHE A 287 16.12 -11.72 11.16
CA PHE A 287 16.70 -10.37 11.17
C PHE A 287 16.38 -9.61 12.48
N LYS A 288 15.10 -9.52 12.86
CA LYS A 288 14.66 -8.82 14.08
C LYS A 288 15.27 -9.40 15.35
N THR A 289 15.40 -10.74 15.40
CA THR A 289 16.00 -11.44 16.54
C THR A 289 17.51 -11.15 16.64
N ALA A 290 18.25 -11.29 15.54
CA ALA A 290 19.67 -11.05 15.50
C ALA A 290 20.02 -9.58 15.80
N MET A 291 19.31 -8.62 15.16
CA MET A 291 19.46 -7.19 15.46
C MET A 291 19.31 -6.90 16.94
N THR A 292 18.26 -7.44 17.56
CA THR A 292 17.98 -7.20 18.98
C THR A 292 19.09 -7.75 19.87
N ARG A 293 19.58 -8.95 19.60
CA ARG A 293 20.66 -9.57 20.34
C ARG A 293 21.97 -8.79 20.19
N VAL A 294 22.40 -8.53 18.96
CA VAL A 294 23.67 -7.87 18.65
C VAL A 294 23.73 -6.45 19.23
N PHE A 295 22.65 -5.68 19.14
CA PHE A 295 22.62 -4.33 19.73
C PHE A 295 22.70 -4.36 21.25
N ASN A 296 22.03 -5.30 21.93
CA ASN A 296 22.14 -5.45 23.39
C ASN A 296 23.55 -5.87 23.82
N ASP A 297 24.17 -6.81 23.10
CA ASP A 297 25.55 -7.26 23.39
C ASP A 297 26.53 -6.11 23.17
N TYR A 298 26.38 -5.34 22.08
CA TYR A 298 27.18 -4.16 21.82
C TYR A 298 27.00 -3.07 22.87
N ALA A 299 25.75 -2.75 23.26
CA ALA A 299 25.46 -1.73 24.26
C ALA A 299 26.07 -2.07 25.63
N ARG A 300 26.12 -3.35 26.02
CA ARG A 300 26.82 -3.81 27.23
C ARG A 300 28.33 -3.67 27.10
N ARG A 301 28.88 -4.06 25.97
CA ARG A 301 30.32 -3.98 25.71
C ARG A 301 30.85 -2.55 25.77
N ILE A 302 30.08 -1.56 25.30
CA ILE A 302 30.45 -0.15 25.38
C ILE A 302 30.02 0.54 26.68
N ASN A 303 29.51 -0.22 27.68
CA ASN A 303 29.04 0.25 28.97
C ASN A 303 27.87 1.26 28.94
N GLU A 304 27.09 1.34 27.85
CA GLU A 304 25.85 2.13 27.79
C GLU A 304 24.68 1.37 28.45
N LEU A 305 24.75 0.03 28.55
CA LEU A 305 23.91 -0.84 29.39
C LEU A 305 24.79 -1.52 30.44
N LYS A 306 24.38 -1.45 31.70
CA LYS A 306 25.03 -2.16 32.81
C LYS A 306 24.47 -3.58 32.93
N ASP A 307 25.18 -4.49 33.60
CA ASP A 307 24.73 -5.87 33.80
C ASP A 307 23.37 -5.98 34.51
N LYS A 308 23.04 -4.98 35.35
CA LYS A 308 21.75 -4.92 36.09
C LYS A 308 20.61 -4.33 35.25
N ASP A 309 20.91 -3.69 34.14
CA ASP A 309 19.89 -3.02 33.31
C ASP A 309 19.13 -4.06 32.50
N LYS A 310 17.86 -3.81 32.27
CA LYS A 310 17.06 -4.61 31.35
C LYS A 310 17.56 -4.44 29.93
N ASN A 311 17.48 -5.51 29.15
CA ASN A 311 17.73 -5.43 27.71
C ASN A 311 16.79 -4.44 27.04
N LEU A 312 17.32 -3.78 26.00
CA LEU A 312 16.52 -3.03 25.06
C LEU A 312 15.54 -3.98 24.34
N ASP A 313 14.31 -3.55 24.21
CA ASP A 313 13.32 -4.27 23.41
C ASP A 313 13.65 -4.12 21.91
N GLY A 314 13.29 -5.12 21.11
CA GLY A 314 13.50 -5.04 19.66
C GLY A 314 12.84 -3.83 19.03
N ASN A 315 11.69 -3.40 19.52
CA ASN A 315 11.00 -2.21 19.03
C ASN A 315 11.78 -0.92 19.31
N ASP A 316 12.45 -0.84 20.48
CA ASP A 316 13.27 0.33 20.83
C ASP A 316 14.49 0.45 19.91
N ILE A 317 15.10 -0.71 19.56
CA ILE A 317 16.25 -0.78 18.67
C ILE A 317 15.86 -0.43 17.23
N ARG A 318 14.69 -0.84 16.78
CA ARG A 318 14.23 -0.61 15.40
C ARG A 318 13.50 0.72 15.19
N GLU A 319 13.40 1.56 16.21
CA GLU A 319 12.82 2.90 16.05
C GLU A 319 13.64 3.75 15.07
N GLY A 320 12.98 4.20 13.99
CA GLY A 320 13.59 4.94 12.89
C GLY A 320 14.47 4.10 11.97
N LEU A 321 14.40 2.76 12.04
CA LEU A 321 15.12 1.87 11.15
C LEU A 321 14.37 1.72 9.82
N THR A 322 15.05 1.94 8.70
CA THR A 322 14.68 1.46 7.38
C THR A 322 15.62 0.32 7.01
N ALA A 323 15.06 -0.85 6.70
CA ALA A 323 15.84 -2.02 6.32
C ALA A 323 15.21 -2.76 5.12
N ILE A 324 16.07 -3.28 4.25
CA ILE A 324 15.69 -4.16 3.15
C ILE A 324 16.40 -5.48 3.35
N ILE A 325 15.62 -6.55 3.33
CA ILE A 325 16.10 -7.92 3.47
C ILE A 325 15.75 -8.66 2.18
N SER A 326 16.75 -9.08 1.42
CA SER A 326 16.58 -9.86 0.21
C SER A 326 17.26 -11.21 0.38
N ILE A 327 16.51 -12.28 0.22
CA ILE A 327 17.07 -13.62 0.31
C ILE A 327 16.78 -14.42 -0.95
N ARG A 328 17.71 -15.32 -1.29
CA ARG A 328 17.54 -16.29 -2.37
C ARG A 328 17.55 -17.69 -1.79
N ILE A 329 16.44 -18.36 -1.94
CA ILE A 329 16.19 -19.71 -1.41
C ILE A 329 16.07 -20.67 -2.59
N PRO A 330 16.76 -21.83 -2.57
CA PRO A 330 16.51 -22.92 -3.51
C PRO A 330 15.04 -23.37 -3.48
N GLU A 331 14.50 -23.76 -4.63
CA GLU A 331 13.08 -24.17 -4.75
C GLU A 331 12.70 -25.29 -3.77
N GLU A 332 13.58 -26.22 -3.51
CA GLU A 332 13.37 -27.38 -2.61
C GLU A 332 13.05 -26.96 -1.16
N LEU A 333 13.53 -25.80 -0.71
CA LEU A 333 13.33 -25.28 0.64
C LEU A 333 12.21 -24.23 0.70
N LEU A 334 11.72 -23.75 -0.44
CA LEU A 334 10.86 -22.59 -0.51
C LEU A 334 9.41 -22.92 -0.16
N GLN A 335 8.93 -22.35 0.94
CA GLN A 335 7.55 -22.52 1.42
C GLN A 335 6.93 -21.17 1.75
N PHE A 336 5.88 -20.79 1.02
CA PHE A 336 5.06 -19.61 1.34
C PHE A 336 3.77 -20.01 2.04
N GLU A 337 3.29 -19.15 2.92
CA GLU A 337 1.94 -19.28 3.46
C GLU A 337 0.95 -18.68 2.44
N GLY A 338 0.25 -19.54 1.70
CA GLY A 338 -0.78 -19.15 0.74
C GLY A 338 -0.27 -18.80 -0.67
N GLN A 339 -1.22 -18.68 -1.60
CA GLN A 339 -0.96 -18.48 -3.03
C GLN A 339 -0.42 -17.08 -3.36
N THR A 340 -0.74 -16.08 -2.55
CA THR A 340 -0.30 -14.68 -2.76
C THR A 340 1.16 -14.45 -2.39
N LYS A 341 1.87 -15.46 -1.85
CA LYS A 341 3.29 -15.40 -1.45
C LYS A 341 3.62 -14.27 -0.47
N SER A 342 2.62 -13.79 0.26
CA SER A 342 2.77 -12.61 1.13
C SER A 342 3.62 -12.88 2.37
N LYS A 343 3.76 -14.17 2.78
CA LYS A 343 4.51 -14.56 3.97
C LYS A 343 5.36 -15.81 3.73
N LEU A 344 6.63 -15.74 4.14
CA LEU A 344 7.54 -16.88 4.07
C LEU A 344 7.38 -17.78 5.29
N GLY A 345 7.17 -19.08 5.04
CA GLY A 345 7.09 -20.14 6.06
C GLY A 345 8.37 -20.93 6.31
N THR A 346 9.33 -20.91 5.37
CA THR A 346 10.58 -21.71 5.41
C THR A 346 11.35 -21.52 6.72
N PRO A 347 11.48 -22.55 7.61
CA PRO A 347 12.15 -22.39 8.91
C PRO A 347 13.65 -22.09 8.77
N GLU A 348 14.33 -22.66 7.78
CA GLU A 348 15.75 -22.50 7.52
C GLU A 348 16.14 -21.05 7.23
N ALA A 349 15.23 -20.27 6.66
CA ALA A 349 15.45 -18.85 6.38
C ALA A 349 15.64 -18.02 7.66
N ARG A 350 14.97 -18.41 8.77
CA ARG A 350 15.16 -17.73 10.05
C ARG A 350 16.59 -17.89 10.55
N SER A 351 17.11 -19.10 10.56
CA SER A 351 18.46 -19.38 11.05
C SER A 351 19.53 -18.84 10.10
N ALA A 352 19.30 -18.87 8.79
CA ALA A 352 20.22 -18.31 7.81
C ALA A 352 20.40 -16.81 8.00
N VAL A 353 19.29 -16.05 8.06
CA VAL A 353 19.33 -14.59 8.25
C VAL A 353 19.90 -14.25 9.64
N ASP A 354 19.49 -14.95 10.72
CA ASP A 354 20.06 -14.74 12.06
C ASP A 354 21.57 -14.92 12.05
N SER A 355 22.08 -15.98 11.42
CA SER A 355 23.51 -16.28 11.36
C SER A 355 24.28 -15.20 10.61
N VAL A 356 23.81 -14.78 9.42
CA VAL A 356 24.51 -13.76 8.62
C VAL A 356 24.51 -12.42 9.34
N VAL A 357 23.38 -12.00 9.94
CA VAL A 357 23.31 -10.74 10.69
C VAL A 357 24.18 -10.78 11.93
N ALA A 358 24.18 -11.89 12.68
CA ALA A 358 25.00 -12.08 13.89
C ALA A 358 26.52 -12.11 13.58
N ASP A 359 26.90 -12.55 12.39
CA ASP A 359 28.29 -12.52 11.93
C ASP A 359 28.75 -11.13 11.50
N LYS A 360 27.94 -10.45 10.66
CA LYS A 360 28.35 -9.20 10.00
C LYS A 360 28.10 -7.92 10.79
N LEU A 361 26.96 -7.84 11.47
CA LEU A 361 26.57 -6.61 12.17
C LEU A 361 27.50 -6.19 13.30
N PRO A 362 28.09 -7.10 14.12
CA PRO A 362 29.05 -6.69 15.15
C PRO A 362 30.28 -5.96 14.59
N TYR A 363 30.82 -6.41 13.45
CA TYR A 363 31.94 -5.76 12.79
C TYR A 363 31.58 -4.33 12.35
N TYR A 364 30.40 -4.15 11.76
CA TYR A 364 29.92 -2.83 11.37
C TYR A 364 29.79 -1.90 12.59
N LEU A 365 29.21 -2.39 13.69
CA LEU A 365 29.02 -1.59 14.91
C LEU A 365 30.36 -1.18 15.54
N GLU A 366 31.37 -2.02 15.45
CA GLU A 366 32.72 -1.68 15.94
C GLU A 366 33.43 -0.71 15.03
N GLU A 367 33.42 -0.93 13.73
CA GLU A 367 34.05 -0.04 12.74
C GLU A 367 33.47 1.38 12.84
N LYS A 368 32.18 1.52 13.04
CA LYS A 368 31.45 2.80 13.14
C LYS A 368 31.15 3.19 14.59
N GLY A 369 32.07 2.98 15.53
CA GLY A 369 31.87 3.07 16.98
C GLY A 369 31.15 4.32 17.50
N GLN A 370 31.45 5.52 16.99
CA GLN A 370 30.75 6.74 17.42
C GLN A 370 29.30 6.77 16.96
N LEU A 371 29.05 6.39 15.71
CA LEU A 371 27.73 6.24 15.17
C LEU A 371 26.92 5.20 15.95
N SER A 372 27.50 4.01 16.12
CA SER A 372 26.86 2.89 16.82
C SER A 372 26.49 3.26 18.25
N LYS A 373 27.34 4.01 18.94
CA LYS A 373 27.03 4.59 20.26
C LYS A 373 25.83 5.55 20.21
N SER A 374 25.70 6.35 19.15
CA SER A 374 24.56 7.26 18.97
C SER A 374 23.26 6.49 18.72
N LEU A 375 23.31 5.40 17.95
CA LEU A 375 22.18 4.51 17.70
C LEU A 375 21.71 3.79 18.98
N VAL A 376 22.65 3.31 19.80
CA VAL A 376 22.33 2.74 21.13
C VAL A 376 21.65 3.79 22.02
N LYS A 377 22.16 5.04 22.04
CA LYS A 377 21.50 6.12 22.80
C LYS A 377 20.12 6.48 22.27
N LYS A 378 19.89 6.40 20.96
CA LYS A 378 18.54 6.54 20.36
C LYS A 378 17.61 5.45 20.90
N ALA A 379 18.04 4.20 20.87
CA ALA A 379 17.27 3.07 21.39
C ALA A 379 16.98 3.19 22.91
N LEU A 380 17.93 3.67 23.72
CA LEU A 380 17.72 3.94 25.14
C LEU A 380 16.66 5.04 25.39
N LYS A 381 16.65 6.08 24.55
CA LYS A 381 15.60 7.12 24.61
C LYS A 381 14.23 6.57 24.22
N ALA A 382 14.17 5.71 23.19
CA ALA A 382 12.94 5.02 22.79
C ALA A 382 12.41 4.14 23.93
N GLN A 383 13.27 3.37 24.61
CA GLN A 383 12.90 2.58 25.79
C GLN A 383 12.33 3.46 26.90
N GLN A 384 12.98 4.57 27.24
CA GLN A 384 12.49 5.49 28.28
C GLN A 384 11.13 6.07 27.92
N ALA A 385 10.92 6.49 26.68
CA ALA A 385 9.64 7.01 26.19
C ALA A 385 8.55 5.93 26.27
N ARG A 386 8.83 4.70 25.84
CA ARG A 386 7.90 3.56 25.92
C ARG A 386 7.54 3.21 27.35
N GLU A 387 8.52 3.13 28.27
CA GLU A 387 8.28 2.85 29.69
C GLU A 387 7.46 3.95 30.36
N ALA A 388 7.73 5.22 30.05
CA ALA A 388 6.95 6.34 30.53
C ALA A 388 5.49 6.26 30.05
N ALA A 389 5.27 5.95 28.78
CA ALA A 389 3.94 5.76 28.20
C ALA A 389 3.21 4.57 28.86
N ARG A 390 3.90 3.44 29.07
CA ARG A 390 3.34 2.27 29.77
C ARG A 390 2.94 2.62 31.20
N LYS A 391 3.82 3.27 31.95
CA LYS A 391 3.52 3.71 33.32
C LYS A 391 2.33 4.65 33.37
N ALA A 392 2.24 5.60 32.45
CA ALA A 392 1.08 6.48 32.37
C ALA A 392 -0.24 5.72 32.11
N ARG A 393 -0.19 4.61 31.35
CA ARG A 393 -1.35 3.72 31.11
C ARG A 393 -1.70 2.86 32.31
N GLU A 394 -0.72 2.23 32.97
CA GLU A 394 -0.93 1.42 34.18
C GLU A 394 -1.50 2.29 35.27
N ASP A 395 -0.95 3.47 35.41
CA ASP A 395 -1.46 4.49 36.27
C ASP A 395 -2.88 4.94 35.90
N ALA A 396 -3.28 4.98 34.66
CA ALA A 396 -4.66 5.23 34.22
C ALA A 396 -5.61 4.04 34.49
N ARG A 397 -5.10 2.80 34.51
CA ARG A 397 -5.88 1.57 34.75
C ARG A 397 -6.07 1.26 36.23
N SER A 398 -5.11 1.65 37.10
CA SER A 398 -5.11 1.32 38.54
C SER A 398 -5.99 2.24 39.39
N GLY A 399 -7.28 2.30 39.14
CA GLY A 399 -8.37 2.72 40.07
C GLY A 399 -8.31 4.10 40.76
N LYS A 400 -7.16 4.70 40.97
CA LYS A 400 -7.04 6.07 41.50
C LYS A 400 -7.37 7.16 40.46
N LYS A 401 -7.71 6.78 39.24
CA LYS A 401 -7.71 7.61 38.04
C LYS A 401 -8.93 7.51 37.14
N ASN A 402 -9.96 6.77 37.54
CA ASN A 402 -11.27 6.86 36.86
C ASN A 402 -11.75 8.31 36.70
N LYS A 403 -11.43 9.19 37.70
CA LYS A 403 -11.77 10.62 37.62
C LYS A 403 -11.10 11.34 36.43
N ARG A 404 -9.86 10.99 36.03
CA ARG A 404 -9.18 11.65 34.90
C ARG A 404 -9.62 11.10 33.54
N LYS A 405 -9.90 9.79 33.46
CA LYS A 405 -10.45 9.13 32.27
C LYS A 405 -11.90 9.59 32.03
N ASP A 406 -12.69 9.67 33.11
CA ASP A 406 -14.06 10.20 33.06
C ASP A 406 -14.06 11.71 32.74
N THR A 407 -13.06 12.48 33.19
CA THR A 407 -12.97 13.91 32.90
C THR A 407 -12.54 14.19 31.45
N LEU A 408 -11.63 13.40 30.87
CA LEU A 408 -11.21 13.53 29.45
C LEU A 408 -12.32 13.13 28.46
N LEU A 409 -13.10 12.10 28.81
CA LEU A 409 -14.19 11.58 27.97
C LEU A 409 -15.57 12.16 28.33
N SER A 410 -15.77 12.62 29.56
CA SER A 410 -17.09 12.96 30.13
C SER A 410 -17.77 14.21 29.52
N GLY A 411 -17.09 14.96 28.65
CA GLY A 411 -17.67 16.13 28.00
C GLY A 411 -17.73 16.05 26.46
N LYS A 412 -16.89 15.22 25.86
CA LYS A 412 -16.73 15.19 24.39
C LYS A 412 -17.40 13.97 23.76
N LEU A 413 -17.14 12.77 24.27
CA LEU A 413 -17.68 11.54 23.68
C LEU A 413 -19.15 11.34 24.02
N THR A 414 -19.98 11.13 23.01
CA THR A 414 -21.35 10.62 23.16
C THR A 414 -21.35 9.14 22.82
N PRO A 415 -21.35 8.22 23.79
CA PRO A 415 -21.13 6.79 23.56
C PRO A 415 -22.33 6.08 22.92
N ALA A 416 -22.07 4.97 22.23
CA ALA A 416 -23.09 4.02 21.81
C ALA A 416 -23.56 3.16 22.99
N GLN A 417 -24.84 2.76 22.99
CA GLN A 417 -25.45 1.97 24.08
C GLN A 417 -25.08 0.49 24.01
N SER A 418 -24.83 -0.04 22.80
CA SER A 418 -24.52 -1.46 22.61
C SER A 418 -23.17 -1.83 23.20
N LYS A 419 -23.11 -3.02 23.84
CA LYS A 419 -21.84 -3.66 24.27
C LYS A 419 -21.18 -4.46 23.14
N ASN A 420 -21.91 -4.78 22.05
CA ASN A 420 -21.35 -5.52 20.93
C ASN A 420 -20.44 -4.60 20.09
N THR A 421 -19.14 -4.80 20.20
CA THR A 421 -18.11 -4.01 19.51
C THR A 421 -18.18 -4.16 17.99
N GLU A 422 -18.55 -5.34 17.46
CA GLU A 422 -18.64 -5.60 16.01
C GLU A 422 -19.68 -4.75 15.28
N LYS A 423 -20.71 -4.26 16.01
CA LYS A 423 -21.76 -3.41 15.45
C LYS A 423 -21.55 -1.93 15.72
N LYS A 424 -20.58 -1.58 16.60
CA LYS A 424 -20.38 -0.18 17.00
C LYS A 424 -19.56 0.59 15.97
N GLU A 425 -19.98 1.82 15.72
CA GLU A 425 -19.36 2.79 14.87
C GLU A 425 -18.94 4.02 15.68
N LEU A 426 -17.76 4.56 15.42
CA LEU A 426 -17.30 5.83 15.99
C LEU A 426 -17.24 6.88 14.88
N TYR A 427 -18.00 7.93 15.00
CA TYR A 427 -17.92 9.11 14.15
C TYR A 427 -16.97 10.13 14.76
N LEU A 428 -15.93 10.47 14.06
CA LEU A 428 -15.05 11.61 14.32
C LEU A 428 -15.61 12.80 13.54
N VAL A 429 -16.22 13.76 14.22
CA VAL A 429 -17.01 14.83 13.61
C VAL A 429 -16.28 16.16 13.78
N GLU A 430 -16.15 16.92 12.70
CA GLU A 430 -15.58 18.26 12.74
C GLU A 430 -16.49 19.24 13.47
N GLY A 431 -15.98 19.83 14.55
CA GLY A 431 -16.62 20.89 15.28
C GLY A 431 -17.79 20.48 16.20
N ASP A 432 -18.06 21.31 17.19
CA ASP A 432 -19.12 21.06 18.16
C ASP A 432 -20.53 21.25 17.55
N SER A 433 -20.70 22.10 16.52
CA SER A 433 -21.99 22.36 15.86
C SER A 433 -22.47 21.11 15.11
N ALA A 434 -21.65 20.58 14.21
CA ALA A 434 -21.97 19.35 13.48
C ALA A 434 -22.05 18.13 14.43
N GLY A 435 -21.18 18.09 15.45
CA GLY A 435 -21.27 17.13 16.53
C GLY A 435 -22.60 17.13 17.27
N GLY A 436 -23.21 18.32 17.46
CA GLY A 436 -24.54 18.50 18.04
C GLY A 436 -25.65 17.87 17.17
N SER A 437 -25.67 18.20 15.89
CA SER A 437 -26.61 17.62 14.92
C SER A 437 -26.45 16.10 14.80
N ALA A 438 -25.20 15.60 14.71
CA ALA A 438 -24.90 14.18 14.64
C ALA A 438 -25.34 13.43 15.93
N LYS A 439 -25.15 14.02 17.09
CA LYS A 439 -25.60 13.46 18.37
C LYS A 439 -27.13 13.30 18.44
N LEU A 440 -27.89 14.21 17.85
CA LEU A 440 -29.34 14.14 17.82
C LEU A 440 -29.84 13.15 16.77
N GLY A 441 -29.25 13.13 15.56
CA GLY A 441 -29.67 12.31 14.43
C GLY A 441 -29.22 10.85 14.46
N ARG A 442 -28.17 10.49 15.26
CA ARG A 442 -27.57 9.16 15.24
C ARG A 442 -28.46 8.01 15.70
N ASP A 443 -28.18 6.81 15.28
CA ASP A 443 -28.64 5.60 16.00
C ASP A 443 -27.87 5.45 17.32
N ARG A 444 -28.56 5.77 18.42
CA ARG A 444 -27.99 5.73 19.79
C ARG A 444 -27.48 4.33 20.18
N LYS A 445 -28.02 3.28 19.57
CA LYS A 445 -27.66 1.92 19.88
C LYS A 445 -26.26 1.56 19.43
N TYR A 446 -25.87 1.98 18.21
CA TYR A 446 -24.63 1.52 17.60
C TYR A 446 -23.64 2.64 17.29
N GLN A 447 -24.08 3.90 17.17
CA GLN A 447 -23.26 5.01 16.75
C GLN A 447 -22.82 5.87 17.95
N ALA A 448 -21.51 6.06 18.06
CA ALA A 448 -20.88 6.99 19.00
C ALA A 448 -20.39 8.23 18.23
N ILE A 449 -20.44 9.40 18.88
CA ILE A 449 -20.02 10.66 18.30
C ILE A 449 -18.91 11.27 19.15
N LEU A 450 -17.80 11.60 18.50
CA LEU A 450 -16.68 12.33 19.08
C LEU A 450 -16.42 13.61 18.25
N PRO A 451 -16.88 14.77 18.71
CA PRO A 451 -16.55 16.05 18.09
C PRO A 451 -15.06 16.37 18.25
N LEU A 452 -14.43 16.86 17.21
CA LEU A 452 -13.04 17.33 17.19
C LEU A 452 -13.02 18.86 17.19
N ARG A 453 -12.26 19.48 18.10
CA ARG A 453 -12.14 20.93 18.20
C ARG A 453 -10.93 21.42 17.43
N GLY A 454 -11.12 21.67 16.16
CA GLY A 454 -10.09 22.20 15.25
C GLY A 454 -9.17 21.11 14.69
N LYS A 455 -8.07 21.54 14.08
CA LYS A 455 -7.11 20.71 13.39
C LYS A 455 -6.28 19.90 14.40
N VAL A 456 -6.19 18.60 14.19
CA VAL A 456 -5.31 17.73 14.98
C VAL A 456 -3.85 17.95 14.59
N ILE A 457 -2.93 17.56 15.48
CA ILE A 457 -1.49 17.67 15.20
C ILE A 457 -1.09 16.81 13.99
N ASN A 458 -0.16 17.32 13.18
CA ASN A 458 0.43 16.54 12.09
C ASN A 458 1.39 15.48 12.67
N THR A 459 0.94 14.25 12.67
CA THR A 459 1.67 13.11 13.25
C THR A 459 2.81 12.59 12.39
N GLU A 460 2.98 13.10 11.16
CA GLU A 460 4.19 12.86 10.36
C GLU A 460 5.40 13.62 10.93
N LYS A 461 5.15 14.83 11.47
CA LYS A 461 6.19 15.72 12.01
C LYS A 461 6.37 15.62 13.52
N ALA A 462 5.32 15.23 14.25
CA ALA A 462 5.30 15.29 15.70
C ALA A 462 5.98 14.08 16.33
N ARG A 463 6.67 14.32 17.44
CA ARG A 463 7.20 13.27 18.31
C ARG A 463 6.07 12.53 19.03
N LEU A 464 6.29 11.28 19.37
CA LEU A 464 5.30 10.46 20.09
C LEU A 464 4.82 11.11 21.38
N ASP A 465 5.74 11.74 22.14
CA ASP A 465 5.41 12.48 23.36
C ASP A 465 4.46 13.66 23.12
N ASP A 466 4.62 14.36 21.99
CA ASP A 466 3.79 15.50 21.63
C ASP A 466 2.42 15.03 21.14
N ILE A 467 2.37 13.88 20.46
CA ILE A 467 1.12 13.21 20.07
C ILE A 467 0.29 12.87 21.31
N PHE A 468 0.91 12.31 22.37
CA PHE A 468 0.22 12.01 23.62
C PHE A 468 -0.18 13.27 24.43
N LYS A 469 0.51 14.39 24.24
CA LYS A 469 0.13 15.68 24.85
C LYS A 469 -1.03 16.35 24.12
N ASN A 470 -1.21 16.04 22.81
CA ASN A 470 -2.32 16.58 22.05
C ASN A 470 -3.65 16.01 22.53
N GLU A 471 -4.53 16.88 23.02
CA GLU A 471 -5.79 16.48 23.67
C GLU A 471 -6.72 15.73 22.74
N GLU A 472 -6.83 16.15 21.47
CA GLU A 472 -7.73 15.55 20.48
C GLU A 472 -7.26 14.14 20.10
N ILE A 473 -5.98 13.97 19.74
CA ILE A 473 -5.40 12.65 19.42
C ILE A 473 -5.45 11.72 20.64
N ASN A 474 -5.12 12.21 21.81
CA ASN A 474 -5.18 11.42 23.02
C ASN A 474 -6.61 10.95 23.33
N THR A 475 -7.61 11.81 23.11
CA THR A 475 -9.03 11.45 23.24
C THR A 475 -9.43 10.36 22.24
N ILE A 476 -8.97 10.43 20.97
CA ILE A 476 -9.20 9.40 19.95
C ILE A 476 -8.59 8.07 20.38
N ILE A 477 -7.31 8.06 20.83
CA ILE A 477 -6.60 6.86 21.30
C ILE A 477 -7.39 6.19 22.44
N HIS A 478 -7.79 6.95 23.44
CA HIS A 478 -8.55 6.43 24.58
C HIS A 478 -9.95 5.96 24.20
N THR A 479 -10.61 6.63 23.27
CA THR A 479 -11.96 6.25 22.79
C THR A 479 -11.92 4.93 22.03
N ILE A 480 -10.94 4.73 21.13
CA ILE A 480 -10.75 3.48 20.40
C ILE A 480 -10.31 2.35 21.34
N GLY A 481 -9.42 2.63 22.28
CA GLY A 481 -9.05 1.72 23.36
C GLY A 481 -8.07 0.61 23.00
N ALA A 482 -7.63 0.53 21.72
CA ALA A 482 -6.81 -0.55 21.18
C ALA A 482 -5.29 -0.35 21.32
N GLY A 483 -4.85 0.76 21.91
CA GLY A 483 -3.44 1.13 21.97
C GLY A 483 -3.01 1.97 20.76
N VAL A 484 -1.69 2.11 20.53
CA VAL A 484 -1.11 2.93 19.47
C VAL A 484 0.27 2.40 19.06
N GLY A 485 0.63 2.55 17.79
CA GLY A 485 1.93 2.09 17.27
C GLY A 485 2.12 0.58 17.44
N ASN A 486 3.31 0.16 17.88
CA ASN A 486 3.66 -1.26 18.04
C ASN A 486 2.86 -1.99 19.14
N GLU A 487 2.16 -1.25 20.03
CA GLU A 487 1.30 -1.85 21.06
C GLU A 487 -0.18 -1.90 20.63
N PHE A 488 -0.50 -1.49 19.42
CA PHE A 488 -1.86 -1.52 18.91
C PHE A 488 -2.34 -2.96 18.72
N LYS A 489 -3.53 -3.27 19.27
CA LYS A 489 -4.19 -4.57 19.10
C LYS A 489 -5.60 -4.35 18.60
N ILE A 490 -5.88 -4.82 17.41
CA ILE A 490 -7.15 -4.60 16.72
C ILE A 490 -8.32 -5.26 17.46
N GLU A 491 -8.05 -6.36 18.18
CA GLU A 491 -9.03 -7.11 18.99
C GLU A 491 -9.53 -6.30 20.17
N ASP A 492 -8.70 -5.39 20.71
CA ASP A 492 -9.03 -4.53 21.85
C ASP A 492 -9.84 -3.30 21.43
N SER A 493 -10.11 -3.10 20.12
CA SER A 493 -10.85 -1.95 19.62
C SER A 493 -12.30 -1.94 20.13
N ASN A 494 -12.71 -0.81 20.71
CA ASN A 494 -14.08 -0.59 21.15
C ASN A 494 -15.08 -0.45 20.00
N TYR A 495 -14.61 -0.25 18.76
CA TYR A 495 -15.44 0.02 17.59
C TYR A 495 -14.95 -0.80 16.39
N ASN A 496 -15.92 -1.30 15.60
CA ASN A 496 -15.64 -2.01 14.35
C ASN A 496 -15.41 -1.06 13.17
N ARG A 497 -16.01 0.13 13.20
CA ARG A 497 -15.86 1.16 12.16
C ARG A 497 -15.51 2.50 12.78
N ILE A 498 -14.51 3.15 12.21
CA ILE A 498 -14.14 4.53 12.51
C ILE A 498 -14.48 5.34 11.28
N ILE A 499 -15.35 6.33 11.44
CA ILE A 499 -15.90 7.12 10.32
C ILE A 499 -15.50 8.58 10.53
N ILE A 500 -14.71 9.09 9.61
CA ILE A 500 -14.29 10.50 9.58
C ILE A 500 -15.40 11.27 8.86
N MET A 501 -15.96 12.28 9.52
CA MET A 501 -17.05 13.11 9.00
C MET A 501 -16.71 14.58 9.20
N THR A 502 -16.25 15.23 8.14
CA THR A 502 -15.78 16.62 8.10
C THR A 502 -16.57 17.43 7.10
N ASP A 503 -16.45 18.73 7.18
CA ASP A 503 -17.02 19.66 6.22
C ASP A 503 -16.47 19.43 4.81
N ALA A 504 -17.26 19.75 3.79
CA ALA A 504 -16.86 19.59 2.39
C ALA A 504 -16.10 20.83 1.88
N ASP A 505 -15.13 21.29 2.66
CA ASP A 505 -14.27 22.44 2.35
C ASP A 505 -12.77 22.09 2.51
N THR A 506 -11.91 23.08 2.28
CA THR A 506 -10.45 22.89 2.37
C THR A 506 -9.97 22.58 3.79
N ASP A 507 -10.62 23.11 4.81
CA ASP A 507 -10.28 22.86 6.21
C ASP A 507 -10.71 21.44 6.63
N GLY A 508 -11.91 21.01 6.22
CA GLY A 508 -12.36 19.64 6.43
C GLY A 508 -11.48 18.61 5.71
N ALA A 509 -11.08 18.87 4.47
CA ALA A 509 -10.13 18.02 3.74
C ALA A 509 -8.77 17.95 4.47
N HIS A 510 -8.30 19.06 5.05
CA HIS A 510 -7.06 19.07 5.84
C HIS A 510 -7.20 18.22 7.11
N ILE A 511 -8.31 18.32 7.84
CA ILE A 511 -8.57 17.46 9.02
C ILE A 511 -8.61 15.99 8.62
N GLN A 512 -9.24 15.64 7.50
CA GLN A 512 -9.23 14.27 6.97
C GLN A 512 -7.81 13.76 6.76
N VAL A 513 -6.97 14.51 6.06
CA VAL A 513 -5.58 14.10 5.77
C VAL A 513 -4.76 13.95 7.06
N LEU A 514 -4.93 14.83 8.05
CA LEU A 514 -4.26 14.72 9.35
C LEU A 514 -4.69 13.45 10.10
N LEU A 515 -5.98 13.14 10.12
CA LEU A 515 -6.50 11.92 10.73
C LEU A 515 -6.06 10.66 9.98
N LEU A 516 -6.07 10.67 8.65
CA LEU A 516 -5.58 9.57 7.84
C LEU A 516 -4.09 9.32 8.08
N THR A 517 -3.28 10.37 8.20
CA THR A 517 -1.86 10.28 8.55
C THR A 517 -1.68 9.63 9.93
N PHE A 518 -2.49 10.03 10.92
CA PHE A 518 -2.47 9.42 12.24
C PHE A 518 -2.84 7.93 12.21
N PHE A 519 -3.94 7.56 11.56
CA PHE A 519 -4.36 6.16 11.47
C PHE A 519 -3.35 5.31 10.70
N PHE A 520 -2.82 5.81 9.61
CA PHE A 520 -1.80 5.11 8.82
C PHE A 520 -0.52 4.84 9.61
N LYS A 521 -0.03 5.81 10.38
CA LYS A 521 1.23 5.66 11.13
C LYS A 521 1.10 4.93 12.45
N TYR A 522 0.02 5.15 13.16
CA TYR A 522 -0.10 4.72 14.57
C TYR A 522 -1.20 3.72 14.85
N MET A 523 -2.13 3.50 13.92
CA MET A 523 -3.21 2.52 14.02
C MET A 523 -3.40 1.78 12.68
N LYS A 524 -2.30 1.49 11.98
CA LYS A 524 -2.27 0.87 10.67
C LYS A 524 -3.14 -0.38 10.55
N PRO A 525 -3.19 -1.32 11.54
CA PRO A 525 -4.06 -2.49 11.45
C PRO A 525 -5.55 -2.16 11.29
N LEU A 526 -6.04 -0.99 11.73
CA LEU A 526 -7.42 -0.56 11.46
C LEU A 526 -7.64 -0.25 9.99
N VAL A 527 -6.65 0.35 9.32
CA VAL A 527 -6.71 0.68 7.90
C VAL A 527 -6.62 -0.60 7.06
N GLU A 528 -5.69 -1.48 7.39
CA GLU A 528 -5.49 -2.78 6.71
C GLU A 528 -6.73 -3.69 6.83
N ALA A 529 -7.37 -3.71 7.99
CA ALA A 529 -8.63 -4.42 8.20
C ALA A 529 -9.85 -3.74 7.56
N GLY A 530 -9.66 -2.58 6.91
CA GLY A 530 -10.73 -1.84 6.25
C GLY A 530 -11.77 -1.27 7.21
N ARG A 531 -11.35 -0.90 8.44
CA ARG A 531 -12.23 -0.37 9.49
C ARG A 531 -12.27 1.16 9.54
N VAL A 532 -11.51 1.86 8.71
CA VAL A 532 -11.50 3.32 8.61
C VAL A 532 -12.26 3.76 7.36
N PHE A 533 -13.15 4.72 7.53
CA PHE A 533 -14.03 5.22 6.48
C PHE A 533 -14.10 6.76 6.49
N ILE A 534 -14.39 7.34 5.32
CA ILE A 534 -14.74 8.75 5.15
C ILE A 534 -16.22 8.81 4.78
N ALA A 535 -17.01 9.58 5.51
CA ALA A 535 -18.39 9.85 5.18
C ALA A 535 -18.49 10.93 4.11
N LEU A 536 -19.38 10.76 3.15
CA LEU A 536 -19.66 11.73 2.09
C LEU A 536 -21.02 12.39 2.34
N PRO A 537 -21.04 13.62 2.91
CA PRO A 537 -22.25 14.42 2.97
C PRO A 537 -22.60 14.97 1.58
N PRO A 538 -23.88 15.26 1.29
CA PRO A 538 -24.26 15.91 0.04
C PRO A 538 -23.77 17.35 -0.02
N LEU A 539 -23.41 17.82 -1.22
CA LEU A 539 -23.04 19.20 -1.47
C LEU A 539 -24.26 20.10 -1.72
N TYR A 540 -25.34 19.52 -2.25
CA TYR A 540 -26.52 20.26 -2.68
C TYR A 540 -27.81 19.64 -2.18
N LYS A 541 -28.76 20.49 -1.86
CA LYS A 541 -30.16 20.14 -1.57
C LYS A 541 -31.07 20.88 -2.53
N LEU A 542 -31.96 20.15 -3.18
CA LEU A 542 -33.00 20.72 -4.04
C LEU A 542 -34.37 20.44 -3.43
N GLU A 543 -35.19 21.48 -3.34
CA GLU A 543 -36.55 21.37 -2.80
C GLU A 543 -37.56 21.87 -3.83
N LYS A 544 -38.59 21.10 -4.10
CA LYS A 544 -39.69 21.48 -4.98
C LYS A 544 -41.03 21.20 -4.33
N GLY A 545 -41.96 22.15 -4.42
CA GLY A 545 -43.29 22.03 -3.85
C GLY A 545 -43.44 22.70 -2.47
N LYS A 546 -44.64 22.67 -1.90
CA LYS A 546 -44.99 23.21 -0.58
C LYS A 546 -45.83 22.23 0.22
N GLY A 547 -45.71 22.27 1.56
CA GLY A 547 -46.45 21.40 2.46
C GLY A 547 -46.22 19.90 2.23
N ALA A 548 -47.29 19.10 2.19
CA ALA A 548 -47.22 17.67 2.03
C ALA A 548 -46.75 17.18 0.64
N SER A 549 -46.68 18.06 -0.37
CA SER A 549 -46.13 17.76 -1.70
C SER A 549 -44.69 18.18 -1.88
N LYS A 550 -44.03 18.59 -0.80
CA LYS A 550 -42.60 18.98 -0.82
C LYS A 550 -41.74 17.75 -1.13
N LYS A 551 -40.99 17.86 -2.22
CA LYS A 551 -39.99 16.87 -2.63
C LYS A 551 -38.62 17.42 -2.32
N VAL A 552 -37.80 16.63 -1.64
CA VAL A 552 -36.39 16.96 -1.33
C VAL A 552 -35.51 15.94 -2.03
N GLU A 553 -34.54 16.42 -2.77
CA GLU A 553 -33.52 15.60 -3.44
C GLU A 553 -32.15 16.13 -3.07
N TYR A 554 -31.12 15.25 -3.00
CA TYR A 554 -29.76 15.62 -2.66
C TYR A 554 -28.82 15.27 -3.81
N ALA A 555 -27.75 16.07 -3.99
CA ALA A 555 -26.67 15.78 -4.94
C ALA A 555 -25.32 15.89 -4.27
N TRP A 556 -24.42 14.96 -4.61
CA TRP A 556 -23.07 14.87 -4.10
C TRP A 556 -22.01 15.43 -5.05
N THR A 557 -22.37 15.58 -6.34
CA THR A 557 -21.51 16.14 -7.39
C THR A 557 -22.26 17.15 -8.23
N ASP A 558 -21.51 18.00 -8.95
CA ASP A 558 -22.11 18.97 -9.89
C ASP A 558 -22.84 18.27 -11.04
N GLU A 559 -22.36 17.11 -11.48
CA GLU A 559 -23.03 16.31 -12.52
C GLU A 559 -24.38 15.76 -12.04
N GLU A 560 -24.44 15.32 -10.79
CA GLU A 560 -25.70 14.87 -10.18
C GLU A 560 -26.68 16.04 -10.03
N LEU A 561 -26.15 17.21 -9.62
CA LEU A 561 -26.94 18.43 -9.54
C LEU A 561 -27.60 18.76 -10.89
N GLU A 562 -26.83 18.78 -11.98
CA GLU A 562 -27.36 19.05 -13.32
C GLU A 562 -28.43 18.02 -13.73
N LYS A 563 -28.21 16.73 -13.46
CA LYS A 563 -29.19 15.69 -13.75
C LYS A 563 -30.49 15.92 -12.98
N LEU A 564 -30.39 16.27 -11.69
CA LEU A 564 -31.54 16.55 -10.84
C LEU A 564 -32.27 17.83 -11.26
N GLN A 565 -31.56 18.88 -11.65
CA GLN A 565 -32.15 20.12 -12.18
C GLN A 565 -32.94 19.86 -13.45
N ARG A 566 -32.44 19.04 -14.36
CA ARG A 566 -33.13 18.63 -15.60
C ARG A 566 -34.39 17.81 -15.25
N LYS A 567 -34.31 16.90 -14.29
CA LYS A 567 -35.43 16.05 -13.83
C LYS A 567 -36.53 16.84 -13.14
N LEU A 568 -36.16 17.81 -12.29
CA LEU A 568 -37.10 18.62 -11.52
C LEU A 568 -37.75 19.75 -12.35
N GLY A 569 -37.09 20.23 -13.42
CA GLY A 569 -37.52 21.36 -14.24
C GLY A 569 -37.51 22.68 -13.44
N LYS A 570 -38.35 23.66 -13.83
CA LYS A 570 -38.39 24.97 -13.16
C LYS A 570 -39.14 24.91 -11.80
N GLY A 571 -38.80 25.86 -10.90
CA GLY A 571 -39.55 26.09 -9.65
C GLY A 571 -39.08 25.29 -8.44
N PHE A 572 -37.81 24.88 -8.41
CA PHE A 572 -37.14 24.33 -7.23
C PHE A 572 -36.31 25.40 -6.52
N SER A 573 -36.09 25.27 -5.22
CA SER A 573 -35.06 25.99 -4.46
C SER A 573 -33.81 25.14 -4.36
N LEU A 574 -32.65 25.77 -4.53
CA LEU A 574 -31.33 25.16 -4.40
C LEU A 574 -30.63 25.71 -3.17
N GLN A 575 -30.13 24.84 -2.32
CA GLN A 575 -29.23 25.16 -1.21
C GLN A 575 -27.93 24.41 -1.43
N ARG A 576 -26.79 25.13 -1.35
CA ARG A 576 -25.46 24.54 -1.29
C ARG A 576 -25.03 24.49 0.17
N TYR A 577 -24.64 23.31 0.64
CA TYR A 577 -24.06 23.13 1.97
C TYR A 577 -22.58 23.52 1.95
N LYS A 578 -22.16 24.39 2.85
CA LYS A 578 -20.75 24.76 3.06
C LYS A 578 -20.12 23.92 4.16
N GLY A 579 -20.93 23.40 5.08
CA GLY A 579 -20.48 22.56 6.17
C GLY A 579 -21.62 21.75 6.79
N LEU A 580 -21.26 20.73 7.54
CA LEU A 580 -22.17 19.81 8.24
C LEU A 580 -23.04 20.54 9.28
N GLY A 581 -22.54 21.66 9.83
CA GLY A 581 -23.28 22.49 10.79
C GLY A 581 -24.52 23.17 10.23
N GLU A 582 -24.65 23.24 8.89
CA GLU A 582 -25.83 23.77 8.20
C GLU A 582 -26.95 22.70 8.05
N MET A 583 -26.63 21.43 8.32
CA MET A 583 -27.58 20.32 8.27
C MET A 583 -28.24 20.10 9.62
N ASN A 584 -29.58 19.96 9.62
CA ASN A 584 -30.27 19.52 10.82
C ASN A 584 -30.07 18.00 11.06
N ALA A 585 -30.51 17.51 12.22
CA ALA A 585 -30.29 16.15 12.64
C ALA A 585 -30.91 15.11 11.68
N ASP A 586 -32.11 15.37 11.15
CA ASP A 586 -32.82 14.47 10.24
C ASP A 586 -32.12 14.41 8.87
N GLN A 587 -31.68 15.55 8.35
CA GLN A 587 -30.93 15.64 7.09
C GLN A 587 -29.60 14.87 7.18
N LEU A 588 -28.87 15.08 8.28
CA LEU A 588 -27.61 14.40 8.51
C LEU A 588 -27.77 12.88 8.67
N TRP A 589 -28.87 12.46 9.33
CA TRP A 589 -29.23 11.05 9.41
C TRP A 589 -29.52 10.47 8.03
N GLU A 590 -30.48 11.04 7.31
CA GLU A 590 -30.95 10.49 6.02
C GLU A 590 -29.86 10.40 4.95
N THR A 591 -28.90 11.33 4.94
CA THR A 591 -27.92 11.43 3.86
C THR A 591 -26.55 10.84 4.20
N THR A 592 -26.15 10.85 5.49
CA THR A 592 -24.75 10.64 5.87
C THR A 592 -24.55 9.60 6.97
N MET A 593 -25.55 9.38 7.84
CA MET A 593 -25.37 8.51 9.00
C MET A 593 -26.19 7.22 8.95
N ASN A 594 -27.33 7.20 8.24
CA ASN A 594 -28.18 6.03 8.13
C ASN A 594 -27.49 4.92 7.32
N PRO A 595 -27.26 3.73 7.90
CA PRO A 595 -26.58 2.62 7.22
C PRO A 595 -27.17 2.22 5.86
N ASP A 596 -28.48 2.44 5.66
CA ASP A 596 -29.19 2.03 4.46
C ASP A 596 -29.06 3.02 3.29
N THR A 597 -28.72 4.30 3.58
CA THR A 597 -28.73 5.39 2.57
C THR A 597 -27.41 6.13 2.46
N ARG A 598 -26.55 6.05 3.46
CA ARG A 598 -25.27 6.75 3.49
C ARG A 598 -24.26 6.20 2.49
N THR A 599 -23.38 7.07 2.00
CA THR A 599 -22.21 6.69 1.22
C THR A 599 -20.95 6.84 2.06
N LEU A 600 -20.16 5.75 2.15
CA LEU A 600 -18.87 5.72 2.85
C LEU A 600 -17.76 5.31 1.88
N ILE A 601 -16.67 6.07 1.87
CA ILE A 601 -15.42 5.67 1.22
C ILE A 601 -14.61 4.84 2.22
N ARG A 602 -14.31 3.58 1.90
CA ARG A 602 -13.39 2.76 2.69
C ARG A 602 -11.96 3.17 2.40
N VAL A 603 -11.21 3.48 3.46
CA VAL A 603 -9.77 3.76 3.35
C VAL A 603 -9.02 2.44 3.21
N GLN A 604 -8.16 2.34 2.20
CA GLN A 604 -7.37 1.14 1.92
C GLN A 604 -5.93 1.54 1.60
N VAL A 605 -4.99 0.71 2.00
CA VAL A 605 -3.58 0.79 1.61
C VAL A 605 -3.36 -0.26 0.54
N GLU A 606 -3.18 0.17 -0.70
CA GLU A 606 -2.90 -0.73 -1.84
C GLU A 606 -1.44 -1.17 -1.83
N ASP A 607 -0.55 -0.22 -1.62
CA ASP A 607 0.88 -0.42 -1.45
C ASP A 607 1.41 0.41 -0.29
N GLU A 608 2.13 -0.24 0.62
CA GLU A 608 2.63 0.38 1.84
C GLU A 608 3.77 1.36 1.57
N LEU A 609 4.71 0.98 0.71
CA LEU A 609 5.87 1.82 0.38
C LEU A 609 5.42 3.11 -0.28
N ARG A 610 4.53 2.98 -1.29
CA ARG A 610 3.94 4.10 -1.99
C ARG A 610 3.17 5.02 -1.05
N SER A 611 2.33 4.45 -0.19
CA SER A 611 1.53 5.22 0.77
C SER A 611 2.44 5.95 1.77
N SER A 612 3.47 5.28 2.28
CA SER A 612 4.45 5.87 3.18
C SER A 612 5.22 7.01 2.51
N LYS A 613 5.73 6.80 1.29
CA LYS A 613 6.43 7.84 0.52
C LYS A 613 5.52 9.03 0.24
N ARG A 614 4.25 8.78 -0.13
CA ARG A 614 3.24 9.82 -0.36
C ARG A 614 2.96 10.65 0.90
N VAL A 615 2.79 9.97 2.05
CA VAL A 615 2.59 10.64 3.35
C VAL A 615 3.82 11.49 3.70
N THR A 616 5.03 10.96 3.57
CA THR A 616 6.26 11.72 3.84
C THR A 616 6.42 12.92 2.90
N THR A 617 6.15 12.76 1.61
CA THR A 617 6.22 13.86 0.63
C THR A 617 5.22 14.96 0.93
N LEU A 618 3.95 14.61 1.18
CA LEU A 618 2.86 15.57 1.32
C LEU A 618 2.74 16.15 2.73
N MET A 619 3.06 15.36 3.76
CA MET A 619 2.86 15.74 5.17
C MET A 619 4.17 15.97 5.93
N GLY A 620 5.33 15.60 5.38
CA GLY A 620 6.66 15.80 5.98
C GLY A 620 7.12 17.25 6.01
N ASP A 621 8.33 17.50 6.52
CA ASP A 621 8.88 18.84 6.72
C ASP A 621 9.42 19.47 5.44
N LYS A 622 9.95 18.67 4.51
CA LYS A 622 10.56 19.16 3.27
C LYS A 622 9.51 19.71 2.31
N VAL A 623 9.69 20.98 1.90
CA VAL A 623 8.75 21.71 1.03
C VAL A 623 8.98 21.37 -0.45
N ALA A 624 10.26 21.25 -0.88
CA ALA A 624 10.59 21.07 -2.29
C ALA A 624 9.97 19.81 -2.92
N PRO A 625 10.06 18.60 -2.31
CA PRO A 625 9.42 17.41 -2.88
C PRO A 625 7.90 17.50 -2.94
N ARG A 626 7.27 18.22 -1.98
CA ARG A 626 5.82 18.45 -1.96
C ARG A 626 5.40 19.36 -3.11
N ARG A 627 6.14 20.45 -3.34
CA ARG A 627 5.87 21.38 -4.44
C ARG A 627 5.97 20.66 -5.78
N GLU A 628 7.05 19.96 -6.02
CA GLU A 628 7.27 19.18 -7.23
C GLU A 628 6.15 18.15 -7.47
N TRP A 629 5.74 17.47 -6.41
CA TRP A 629 4.65 16.50 -6.51
C TRP A 629 3.34 17.17 -6.90
N ILE A 630 3.00 18.33 -6.31
CA ILE A 630 1.78 19.09 -6.62
C ILE A 630 1.82 19.57 -8.07
N GLU A 631 2.94 20.15 -8.52
CA GLU A 631 3.12 20.64 -9.89
C GLU A 631 2.94 19.52 -10.95
N ASN A 632 3.37 18.32 -10.63
CA ASN A 632 3.31 17.18 -11.56
C ASN A 632 1.99 16.39 -11.53
N HIS A 633 1.15 16.55 -10.50
CA HIS A 633 -0.02 15.66 -10.30
C HIS A 633 -1.35 16.39 -10.08
N VAL A 634 -1.35 17.71 -9.95
CA VAL A 634 -2.57 18.47 -9.68
C VAL A 634 -2.89 19.36 -10.89
N GLU A 635 -4.06 19.11 -11.48
CA GLU A 635 -4.63 20.01 -12.48
C GLU A 635 -5.46 21.08 -11.76
N PHE A 636 -5.00 22.31 -11.81
CA PHE A 636 -5.73 23.45 -11.24
C PHE A 636 -6.79 23.93 -12.21
N GLY A 637 -8.01 24.18 -11.73
CA GLY A 637 -9.04 24.86 -12.51
C GLY A 637 -8.62 26.30 -12.88
N LEU A 638 -9.15 26.83 -13.98
CA LEU A 638 -8.81 28.18 -14.46
C LEU A 638 -8.93 29.29 -13.39
N GLN A 639 -9.93 29.19 -12.50
CA GLN A 639 -10.11 30.15 -11.40
C GLN A 639 -9.07 29.99 -10.29
N GLU A 640 -8.61 28.76 -10.03
CA GLU A 640 -7.56 28.48 -9.05
C GLU A 640 -6.19 28.90 -9.58
N GLN A 641 -5.94 28.72 -10.87
CA GLN A 641 -4.72 29.21 -11.53
C GLN A 641 -4.60 30.73 -11.45
N GLN A 642 -5.70 31.45 -11.66
CA GLN A 642 -5.72 32.91 -11.55
C GLN A 642 -5.43 33.37 -10.13
N SER A 643 -6.03 32.73 -9.11
CA SER A 643 -5.78 33.09 -7.70
C SER A 643 -4.34 32.79 -7.24
N ILE A 644 -3.68 31.80 -7.82
CA ILE A 644 -2.26 31.49 -7.54
C ILE A 644 -1.36 32.53 -8.18
N LEU A 645 -1.67 32.98 -9.40
CA LEU A 645 -0.94 34.03 -10.10
C LEU A 645 -1.07 35.36 -9.34
N ASP A 646 -2.28 35.73 -8.93
CA ASP A 646 -2.55 36.95 -8.17
C ASP A 646 -1.80 36.97 -6.82
N ASN A 647 -1.74 35.82 -6.12
CA ASN A 647 -0.99 35.72 -4.87
C ASN A 647 0.54 35.77 -5.08
N ASN A 648 1.05 35.25 -6.19
CA ASN A 648 2.47 35.34 -6.51
C ASN A 648 2.87 36.76 -6.90
N GLU A 649 2.04 37.50 -7.64
CA GLU A 649 2.27 38.90 -7.93
C GLU A 649 2.27 39.78 -6.66
N ILE A 650 1.38 39.48 -5.69
CA ILE A 650 1.34 40.19 -4.39
C ILE A 650 2.63 39.89 -3.59
N GLN A 651 3.14 38.66 -3.61
CA GLN A 651 4.40 38.35 -2.94
C GLN A 651 5.62 38.99 -3.60
N ILE A 652 5.64 39.09 -4.93
CA ILE A 652 6.73 39.76 -5.68
C ILE A 652 6.69 41.28 -5.38
N LEU A 653 5.51 41.89 -5.39
CA LEU A 653 5.36 43.31 -5.05
C LEU A 653 5.71 43.63 -3.59
N GLN A 654 5.50 42.70 -2.65
CA GLN A 654 5.93 42.85 -1.25
C GLN A 654 7.44 42.67 -1.05
N GLN A 655 8.12 41.92 -1.93
CA GLN A 655 9.58 41.79 -1.91
C GLN A 655 10.30 42.95 -2.62
N GLU A 656 9.64 43.66 -3.52
CA GLU A 656 10.19 44.83 -4.24
C GLU A 656 9.89 46.18 -3.55
N ALA A 657 9.11 46.22 -2.48
CA ALA A 657 8.89 47.42 -1.70
C ALA A 657 10.18 47.75 -0.89
N PRO A 658 10.87 48.87 -1.11
CA PRO A 658 12.05 49.24 -0.35
C PRO A 658 11.67 49.49 1.10
N ASN A 659 12.48 48.94 2.04
CA ASN A 659 12.39 49.28 3.46
C ASN A 659 12.56 50.81 3.63
N GLU A 660 11.47 51.51 3.91
CA GLU A 660 11.48 52.92 4.31
C GLU A 660 11.86 53.09 5.80
N GLU A 661 12.92 52.45 6.26
CA GLU A 661 13.52 52.69 7.59
C GLU A 661 15.04 52.80 7.53
N GLU A 662 15.53 53.72 6.69
CA GLU A 662 16.89 54.28 6.84
C GLU A 662 16.94 55.69 6.24
N VAL A 663 16.16 56.64 6.78
CA VAL A 663 16.48 58.07 6.76
C VAL A 663 15.75 58.73 7.93
N ASN A 664 16.39 58.76 9.10
CA ASN A 664 16.47 59.92 10.00
C ASN A 664 17.33 59.55 11.23
#